data_7c2272f685b60bec9876fb6c2795d700
#
_entry.id   7c2272f685b60bec9876fb6c2795d700
#
_cell.length_a   1.000
_cell.length_b   1.000
_cell.length_c   1.000
_cell.angle_alpha   90.00
_cell.angle_beta   90.00
_cell.angle_gamma   90.00
#
_symmetry.space_group_name_H-M   'P 1'
#
loop_
_entity.id
_entity.type
_entity.pdbx_description
1 polymer ?
#
loop_
_entity_poly.entity_id
_entity_poly.type
_entity_poly.pdbx_seq_one_letter_code
_entity_poly.pdbx_strand_id
1 'polypeptide(L)'
;MSGSGRKDFDVKHILRLRWKLFSHPSPAGGPAGGGCLPPDSSFEHWGPSQSRLLKSQERGNGVFWKKSASSASSSAATTASPPNGTLLPAGGRPATGHGPGPPPPRTVFYVESLEEVEEEAVPGGMEVAREPEKPLAPPEREEAPGGCADGGSRATGDGGGHRLSGASHPLPPHCDMDSCSSEEFYQAVHHAEQTFRKMESYLKQQQLCDVILIAGDRKIPAHRLVLSSVSDYFAAMFTSDVCEAKQEEIKMEGIDPNALWDLVQFAYTGCLELKEDTIENLLAAACLLQLPQVVEVCCHFLMKLLHPSNCLGIRAFADAQGCTELMKVAHNYTMENIMEVIRNQEFLLLPAEELHKLLASDDVNVPDEETIFHALMMWVKYDMQRRCNDLSMLLAYIRLPLLPPQILADLENHALFKDDLECQKLILEAMKYHLLPERRTLMQSPRTKPRKSTVGTLYAVGGMDNNKGATTIEKYDLRTNIWIQAGVMNGRRLQFGVAVIDDKLFVIGGRDGLKTLNTVECYNPKTKAWTVLPPMSTHRHGLGVTVLEGPIYAVGGHDGWSYLNTVERWDPQSQQWTFVASMSIARSTVGVAALNGKLYSVGGRDGSSCLSSMEYYDPHTNKWNMCAPMCKRRGGVGVATCDGFLYAVGGHDAPASNHCSRLLDYVERYDPKTDTWTMVAPLSMPRDAVGVCLLGDKLYAVGGYDGQSYLNTMEAYDPQTNEWTQMASLNIGRAGACVVVIKQP
;
A
#
# COMPACT_ATOMS: atom_id res chain seq x y z
N MET A 1 -11.58 13.90 46.46
CA MET A 1 -11.04 15.25 46.28
C MET A 1 -9.57 15.08 45.94
N SER A 2 -9.24 15.11 44.65
CA SER A 2 -7.92 15.43 44.09
C SER A 2 -8.13 15.58 42.60
N GLY A 3 -8.27 16.84 42.16
CA GLY A 3 -8.44 17.15 40.75
C GLY A 3 -7.09 17.09 40.06
N SER A 4 -6.96 16.25 39.07
CA SER A 4 -5.89 16.31 38.08
C SER A 4 -6.29 17.32 37.00
N GLY A 5 -5.67 18.52 37.04
CA GLY A 5 -5.82 19.51 35.99
C GLY A 5 -5.27 18.98 34.67
N ARG A 6 -6.14 18.71 33.71
CA ARG A 6 -5.81 18.66 32.30
C ARG A 6 -5.37 20.07 31.91
N LYS A 7 -4.10 20.25 31.58
CA LYS A 7 -3.63 21.44 30.85
C LYS A 7 -4.16 21.30 29.43
N ASP A 8 -5.18 22.09 29.13
CA ASP A 8 -5.70 22.23 27.78
C ASP A 8 -4.56 22.66 26.85
N PHE A 9 -4.24 21.81 25.93
CA PHE A 9 -3.28 22.06 24.86
C PHE A 9 -3.97 23.01 23.88
N ASP A 10 -3.53 24.28 23.82
CA ASP A 10 -4.14 25.28 22.94
C ASP A 10 -3.70 25.02 21.47
N VAL A 11 -4.36 24.04 20.85
CA VAL A 11 -4.24 23.70 19.41
C VAL A 11 -4.52 24.96 18.57
N LYS A 12 -5.41 25.85 19.03
CA LYS A 12 -5.73 27.12 18.36
C LYS A 12 -4.54 28.06 18.28
N HIS A 13 -3.63 28.01 19.24
CA HIS A 13 -2.44 28.85 19.22
C HIS A 13 -1.40 28.38 18.20
N ILE A 14 -1.24 27.07 18.06
CA ILE A 14 -0.32 26.47 17.08
C ILE A 14 -0.82 26.69 15.64
N LEU A 15 -2.12 26.55 15.41
CA LEU A 15 -2.74 26.75 14.10
C LEU A 15 -2.74 28.23 13.68
N ARG A 16 -3.03 29.17 14.61
CA ARG A 16 -3.00 30.63 14.34
C ARG A 16 -1.62 31.18 14.00
N LEU A 17 -0.55 30.64 14.54
CA LEU A 17 0.81 31.07 14.22
C LEU A 17 1.24 30.69 12.79
N ARG A 18 0.56 29.76 12.15
CA ARG A 18 0.95 29.19 10.85
C ARG A 18 0.34 29.85 9.65
N TRP A 19 -0.95 30.13 9.69
CA TRP A 19 -1.63 30.79 8.56
C TRP A 19 -1.11 32.18 8.28
N LYS A 20 -0.59 32.88 9.29
CA LYS A 20 0.05 34.20 9.14
C LYS A 20 1.42 34.15 8.42
N LEU A 21 2.08 33.01 8.35
CA LEU A 21 3.38 32.85 7.69
C LEU A 21 3.31 32.63 6.17
N PHE A 22 2.13 32.24 5.64
CA PHE A 22 1.96 31.93 4.22
C PHE A 22 1.26 33.01 3.39
N SER A 23 0.73 34.07 4.00
CA SER A 23 -0.05 35.11 3.32
C SER A 23 0.70 36.38 2.91
N HIS A 24 2.04 36.45 3.01
CA HIS A 24 2.78 37.63 2.54
C HIS A 24 4.00 37.27 1.67
N PRO A 25 4.18 37.90 0.51
CA PRO A 25 5.41 37.82 -0.27
C PRO A 25 6.53 38.61 0.43
N SER A 26 7.70 38.02 0.45
CA SER A 26 8.92 38.60 1.08
C SER A 26 9.31 39.93 0.44
N PRO A 27 9.68 40.94 1.20
CA PRO A 27 10.56 41.98 0.75
C PRO A 27 12.02 41.69 1.11
N ALA A 28 12.89 42.03 0.16
CA ALA A 28 14.34 41.91 0.26
C ALA A 28 14.97 42.96 1.19
N GLY A 29 16.09 42.62 1.84
CA GLY A 29 17.13 43.56 2.26
C GLY A 29 17.49 43.54 3.74
N GLY A 30 18.72 43.08 4.04
CA GLY A 30 19.45 42.94 5.29
C GLY A 30 19.71 44.22 6.09
N PRO A 31 20.77 44.35 6.94
CA PRO A 31 21.74 43.38 7.45
C PRO A 31 22.02 43.45 8.98
N ALA A 32 22.77 42.42 9.46
CA ALA A 32 23.79 42.47 10.52
C ALA A 32 23.43 42.62 12.02
N GLY A 33 23.96 41.67 12.78
CA GLY A 33 24.19 41.78 14.23
C GLY A 33 24.27 40.41 14.91
N GLY A 34 25.33 39.84 15.01
CA GLY A 34 26.43 39.38 15.76
C GLY A 34 26.10 38.65 17.05
N GLY A 35 26.58 37.40 17.19
CA GLY A 35 26.61 36.63 18.42
C GLY A 35 27.05 35.22 18.16
N CYS A 36 28.36 35.00 17.97
CA CYS A 36 28.99 33.69 17.86
C CYS A 36 29.00 32.95 19.19
N LEU A 37 28.52 31.71 19.23
CA LEU A 37 29.02 30.65 20.10
C LEU A 37 29.48 29.49 19.22
N PRO A 38 30.58 28.79 19.60
CA PRO A 38 31.26 27.85 18.71
C PRO A 38 30.45 26.56 18.48
N PRO A 39 30.55 25.95 17.30
CA PRO A 39 29.88 24.70 17.03
C PRO A 39 30.61 23.58 17.72
N ASP A 40 29.87 22.79 18.50
CA ASP A 40 30.32 21.53 19.06
C ASP A 40 30.43 20.49 17.94
N SER A 41 31.65 20.07 17.64
CA SER A 41 32.03 19.27 16.46
C SER A 41 31.57 17.82 16.53
N SER A 42 30.79 17.41 17.52
CA SER A 42 30.38 15.98 17.69
C SER A 42 29.07 15.59 17.01
N PHE A 43 28.37 16.52 16.37
CA PHE A 43 27.06 16.27 15.75
C PHE A 43 27.05 16.17 14.22
N GLU A 44 28.17 16.40 13.55
CA GLU A 44 28.23 16.34 12.06
C GLU A 44 28.16 14.93 11.48
N HIS A 45 28.27 13.87 12.31
CA HIS A 45 28.23 12.47 11.84
C HIS A 45 26.82 11.87 11.67
N TRP A 46 25.76 12.57 12.05
CA TRP A 46 24.38 12.07 12.03
C TRP A 46 23.50 12.72 10.94
N GLY A 47 24.09 13.27 9.91
CA GLY A 47 23.35 13.65 8.69
C GLY A 47 23.06 12.41 7.84
N PRO A 48 21.95 12.35 7.12
CA PRO A 48 21.75 11.25 6.18
C PRO A 48 22.94 11.22 5.23
N SER A 49 23.56 10.06 5.09
CA SER A 49 24.61 9.85 4.10
C SER A 49 24.06 10.26 2.74
N GLN A 50 24.48 11.42 2.26
CA GLN A 50 24.05 12.05 0.99
C GLN A 50 24.39 11.21 -0.25
N SER A 51 24.89 9.99 -0.09
CA SER A 51 25.32 9.13 -1.19
C SER A 51 24.20 8.32 -1.86
N ARG A 52 22.94 8.39 -1.37
CA ARG A 52 21.83 7.62 -1.96
C ARG A 52 20.69 8.41 -2.58
N LEU A 53 20.64 9.75 -2.45
CA LEU A 53 19.50 10.54 -2.95
C LEU A 53 19.82 11.55 -4.06
N LEU A 54 21.06 11.70 -4.48
CA LEU A 54 21.43 12.57 -5.61
C LEU A 54 22.67 12.01 -6.28
N LYS A 55 22.51 11.15 -7.31
CA LYS A 55 23.33 11.09 -8.53
C LYS A 55 22.97 9.86 -9.34
N SER A 56 21.95 9.99 -10.14
CA SER A 56 21.89 9.32 -11.45
C SER A 56 22.46 10.31 -12.47
N GLN A 57 23.77 10.35 -12.59
CA GLN A 57 24.42 10.73 -13.84
C GLN A 57 25.90 10.32 -13.78
N GLU A 58 26.19 9.37 -14.64
CA GLU A 58 27.43 9.12 -15.37
C GLU A 58 28.75 8.74 -14.66
N ARG A 59 29.22 7.62 -15.14
CA ARG A 59 30.58 7.14 -15.38
C ARG A 59 31.19 6.19 -14.39
N GLY A 60 31.50 5.03 -14.99
CA GLY A 60 32.18 3.89 -14.40
C GLY A 60 33.57 4.20 -13.86
N ASN A 61 33.88 3.42 -12.88
CA ASN A 61 35.17 2.69 -12.80
C ASN A 61 35.24 1.96 -11.47
N GLY A 62 35.77 0.77 -11.52
CA GLY A 62 35.80 -0.25 -10.51
C GLY A 62 36.39 0.17 -9.16
N VAL A 63 35.89 -0.45 -8.13
CA VAL A 63 36.53 -0.48 -6.83
C VAL A 63 36.67 -1.91 -6.34
N PHE A 64 37.91 -2.26 -6.18
CA PHE A 64 38.47 -3.46 -5.58
C PHE A 64 38.04 -3.62 -4.11
N TRP A 65 37.59 -4.82 -3.74
CA TRP A 65 37.51 -5.26 -2.37
C TRP A 65 38.86 -5.87 -1.94
N LYS A 66 39.56 -5.24 -0.99
CA LYS A 66 40.68 -5.85 -0.28
C LYS A 66 40.15 -6.70 0.89
N LYS A 67 40.37 -8.00 0.79
CA LYS A 67 40.36 -8.91 1.94
C LYS A 67 41.70 -8.78 2.68
N SER A 68 41.64 -8.53 3.96
CA SER A 68 42.76 -8.71 4.89
C SER A 68 42.80 -10.19 5.31
N ALA A 69 43.88 -10.84 5.04
CA ALA A 69 44.28 -12.08 5.68
C ALA A 69 45.77 -12.00 6.03
N SER A 70 46.06 -12.32 7.26
CA SER A 70 47.34 -12.29 7.92
C SER A 70 48.23 -13.48 7.55
N SER A 71 49.54 -13.18 7.37
CA SER A 71 50.75 -13.88 7.69
C SER A 71 51.01 -15.33 7.24
N ALA A 72 52.03 -15.55 6.45
CA ALA A 72 53.35 -16.03 6.86
C ALA A 72 54.27 -16.40 5.66
N SER A 73 55.41 -15.75 5.67
CA SER A 73 56.80 -16.16 5.26
C SER A 73 57.04 -17.09 4.07
N SER A 74 57.80 -16.70 3.09
CA SER A 74 59.25 -16.82 2.88
C SER A 74 59.63 -16.95 1.41
N SER A 75 60.60 -16.12 1.07
CA SER A 75 61.82 -16.29 0.20
C SER A 75 61.78 -16.46 -1.31
N ALA A 76 62.52 -15.52 -1.90
CA ALA A 76 63.55 -15.62 -2.95
C ALA A 76 63.16 -15.42 -4.43
N ALA A 77 63.55 -14.25 -4.94
CA ALA A 77 64.54 -13.95 -6.01
C ALA A 77 64.18 -14.46 -7.39
N THR A 78 64.24 -13.73 -8.48
CA THR A 78 65.27 -12.89 -9.08
C THR A 78 64.77 -12.33 -10.43
N THR A 79 65.13 -11.06 -10.67
CA THR A 79 65.56 -10.40 -11.97
C THR A 79 64.67 -10.47 -13.24
N ALA A 80 64.37 -9.42 -13.93
CA ALA A 80 65.07 -8.45 -14.70
C ALA A 80 64.16 -7.49 -15.47
N SER A 81 64.60 -6.23 -15.59
CA SER A 81 64.02 -5.16 -16.45
C SER A 81 64.94 -4.91 -17.63
N PRO A 82 64.78 -3.84 -18.46
CA PRO A 82 63.81 -3.44 -19.49
C PRO A 82 64.49 -3.34 -20.87
N PRO A 83 64.18 -2.60 -21.94
CA PRO A 83 64.05 -1.13 -22.03
C PRO A 83 63.20 -0.50 -23.18
N ASN A 84 62.89 0.79 -22.95
CA ASN A 84 62.98 1.97 -23.88
C ASN A 84 62.23 2.13 -25.21
N GLY A 85 61.64 3.33 -25.35
CA GLY A 85 61.83 4.21 -26.52
C GLY A 85 60.58 5.13 -26.77
N THR A 86 60.60 6.36 -26.26
CA THR A 86 60.68 7.69 -26.91
C THR A 86 59.75 7.98 -28.09
N LEU A 87 58.97 9.07 -28.16
CA LEU A 87 59.23 10.49 -28.36
C LEU A 87 57.92 11.28 -28.56
N LEU A 88 57.85 12.47 -27.96
CA LEU A 88 56.98 13.62 -28.27
C LEU A 88 57.52 14.39 -29.50
N PRO A 89 56.90 15.44 -30.10
CA PRO A 89 56.32 16.62 -29.46
C PRO A 89 55.16 17.41 -30.14
N ALA A 90 54.53 18.24 -29.37
CA ALA A 90 54.21 19.67 -29.46
C ALA A 90 53.34 20.30 -30.58
N GLY A 91 52.43 21.19 -30.12
CA GLY A 91 52.18 22.49 -30.80
C GLY A 91 50.76 23.01 -30.86
N GLY A 92 50.48 24.12 -30.16
CA GLY A 92 49.70 25.22 -30.71
C GLY A 92 48.35 25.59 -30.09
N ARG A 93 48.33 26.59 -29.22
CA ARG A 93 47.20 27.52 -28.96
C ARG A 93 47.20 28.64 -30.02
N PRO A 94 46.15 29.52 -30.19
CA PRO A 94 45.40 30.24 -29.17
C PRO A 94 43.92 30.61 -29.46
N ALA A 95 43.26 30.96 -28.39
CA ALA A 95 42.15 31.93 -28.07
C ALA A 95 41.34 32.63 -29.19
N THR A 96 40.02 32.72 -28.95
CA THR A 96 39.21 33.97 -28.86
C THR A 96 37.83 33.69 -28.23
N GLY A 97 37.36 34.63 -27.37
CA GLY A 97 36.16 34.56 -26.61
C GLY A 97 34.89 34.99 -27.36
N HIS A 98 33.75 34.69 -26.78
CA HIS A 98 32.54 35.52 -26.79
C HIS A 98 31.56 35.06 -25.69
N GLY A 99 30.80 36.00 -25.19
CA GLY A 99 30.07 36.11 -23.96
C GLY A 99 28.81 35.23 -23.78
N PRO A 100 28.04 35.46 -22.68
CA PRO A 100 27.09 34.48 -22.15
C PRO A 100 25.75 34.50 -22.88
N GLY A 101 25.23 33.32 -23.21
CA GLY A 101 23.89 33.11 -23.73
C GLY A 101 22.85 32.98 -22.61
N PRO A 102 21.56 33.17 -22.92
CA PRO A 102 20.47 33.32 -21.95
C PRO A 102 20.07 32.00 -21.27
N PRO A 103 19.42 32.07 -20.07
CA PRO A 103 19.03 30.89 -19.29
C PRO A 103 17.85 30.13 -19.94
N PRO A 104 17.72 28.81 -19.69
CA PRO A 104 16.65 28.00 -20.22
C PRO A 104 15.29 28.27 -19.51
N PRO A 105 14.16 28.04 -20.19
CA PRO A 105 12.84 28.36 -19.69
C PRO A 105 12.38 27.41 -18.57
N ARG A 106 11.70 27.96 -17.60
CA ARG A 106 11.04 27.25 -16.48
C ARG A 106 9.90 26.41 -17.03
N THR A 107 9.92 25.13 -16.72
CA THR A 107 8.81 24.20 -16.97
C THR A 107 7.72 24.43 -15.94
N VAL A 108 6.59 24.90 -16.40
CA VAL A 108 5.36 25.02 -15.62
C VAL A 108 4.55 23.76 -15.87
N PHE A 109 4.27 23.00 -14.81
CA PHE A 109 3.34 21.88 -14.88
C PHE A 109 1.90 22.40 -14.80
N TYR A 110 1.12 22.20 -15.88
CA TYR A 110 -0.33 22.35 -15.86
C TYR A 110 -0.95 21.03 -15.41
N VAL A 111 -1.84 21.10 -14.46
CA VAL A 111 -2.78 20.02 -14.11
C VAL A 111 -3.97 20.19 -15.05
N GLU A 112 -4.15 19.26 -15.98
CA GLU A 112 -5.34 19.20 -16.81
C GLU A 112 -6.50 18.57 -16.05
N SER A 113 -7.56 19.33 -15.89
CA SER A 113 -8.90 18.88 -15.50
C SER A 113 -9.55 18.17 -16.69
N LEU A 114 -10.12 17.00 -16.45
CA LEU A 114 -10.94 16.27 -17.41
C LEU A 114 -12.24 17.05 -17.66
N GLU A 115 -12.37 17.66 -18.83
CA GLU A 115 -13.65 18.06 -19.43
C GLU A 115 -14.00 17.07 -20.54
N GLU A 116 -15.26 16.65 -20.53
CA GLU A 116 -15.89 15.82 -21.55
C GLU A 116 -15.88 16.57 -22.90
N VAL A 117 -15.41 15.88 -23.93
CA VAL A 117 -15.50 16.39 -25.32
C VAL A 117 -16.55 15.59 -26.09
N GLU A 118 -17.60 16.24 -26.50
CA GLU A 118 -18.59 15.77 -27.46
C GLU A 118 -17.95 15.54 -28.85
N GLU A 119 -18.24 14.37 -29.45
CA GLU A 119 -17.84 14.05 -30.83
C GLU A 119 -18.71 14.78 -31.85
N GLU A 120 -18.11 15.64 -32.67
CA GLU A 120 -18.68 16.06 -33.94
C GLU A 120 -18.27 15.13 -35.10
N ALA A 121 -19.25 14.68 -35.84
CA ALA A 121 -19.13 13.79 -36.98
C ALA A 121 -18.84 14.53 -38.30
N VAL A 122 -17.98 13.99 -39.18
CA VAL A 122 -17.96 14.28 -40.61
C VAL A 122 -17.75 12.98 -41.42
N PRO A 123 -18.38 12.84 -42.59
CA PRO A 123 -18.86 11.57 -43.14
C PRO A 123 -18.03 11.02 -44.31
N GLY A 124 -18.24 9.77 -44.60
CA GLY A 124 -17.88 9.22 -45.91
C GLY A 124 -17.68 7.71 -46.01
N GLY A 125 -18.71 7.01 -46.47
CA GLY A 125 -18.53 6.03 -47.50
C GLY A 125 -18.85 4.55 -47.22
N MET A 126 -20.06 4.15 -47.69
CA MET A 126 -20.48 2.89 -48.31
C MET A 126 -20.74 1.63 -47.47
N GLU A 127 -22.02 1.42 -47.36
CA GLU A 127 -22.90 0.22 -47.40
C GLU A 127 -22.31 -1.16 -47.41
N VAL A 128 -22.77 -2.03 -46.45
CA VAL A 128 -23.52 -3.28 -46.74
C VAL A 128 -24.44 -3.59 -45.55
N ALA A 129 -25.72 -3.80 -45.89
CA ALA A 129 -26.84 -4.06 -44.98
C ALA A 129 -26.79 -5.42 -44.27
N ARG A 130 -27.24 -5.48 -43.01
CA ARG A 130 -28.01 -6.58 -42.42
C ARG A 130 -28.89 -6.09 -41.27
N GLU A 131 -30.13 -6.61 -41.26
CA GLU A 131 -31.30 -6.23 -40.48
C GLU A 131 -31.14 -6.44 -38.94
N PRO A 132 -32.01 -5.78 -38.13
CA PRO A 132 -31.87 -5.67 -36.68
C PRO A 132 -32.66 -6.70 -35.89
N GLU A 133 -32.08 -7.29 -34.84
CA GLU A 133 -32.79 -8.02 -33.82
C GLU A 133 -33.21 -7.11 -32.65
N LYS A 134 -34.40 -7.37 -32.12
CA LYS A 134 -35.13 -6.63 -31.07
C LYS A 134 -34.52 -6.82 -29.69
N PRO A 135 -34.68 -5.88 -28.79
CA PRO A 135 -34.20 -5.96 -27.41
C PRO A 135 -35.16 -6.75 -26.50
N LEU A 136 -34.59 -7.59 -25.63
CA LEU A 136 -35.24 -8.33 -24.55
C LEU A 136 -35.39 -7.47 -23.30
N ALA A 137 -36.55 -7.57 -22.66
CA ALA A 137 -36.93 -6.93 -21.40
C ALA A 137 -36.25 -7.57 -20.17
N PRO A 138 -36.16 -6.84 -19.04
CA PRO A 138 -35.50 -7.33 -17.83
C PRO A 138 -36.39 -8.27 -16.98
N PRO A 139 -35.82 -9.19 -16.17
CA PRO A 139 -36.58 -10.15 -15.40
C PRO A 139 -37.11 -9.59 -14.06
N GLU A 140 -38.31 -10.07 -13.74
CA GLU A 140 -39.05 -9.80 -12.52
C GLU A 140 -38.44 -10.52 -11.30
N ARG A 141 -38.65 -9.95 -10.11
CA ARG A 141 -38.26 -10.49 -8.81
C ARG A 141 -39.14 -11.67 -8.41
N GLU A 142 -38.54 -12.79 -8.02
CA GLU A 142 -39.19 -13.88 -7.31
C GLU A 142 -39.30 -13.58 -5.82
N GLU A 143 -40.53 -13.69 -5.27
CA GLU A 143 -40.80 -13.81 -3.84
C GLU A 143 -40.95 -15.28 -3.46
N ALA A 144 -40.39 -15.69 -2.35
CA ALA A 144 -40.44 -17.03 -1.80
C ALA A 144 -41.67 -17.25 -0.88
N PRO A 145 -42.16 -18.48 -0.75
CA PRO A 145 -43.43 -18.78 -0.08
C PRO A 145 -43.26 -19.20 1.39
N GLY A 146 -44.21 -18.78 2.23
CA GLY A 146 -44.42 -19.33 3.57
C GLY A 146 -45.85 -19.79 3.78
N GLY A 147 -45.95 -21.02 4.15
CA GLY A 147 -47.17 -21.76 4.20
C GLY A 147 -47.99 -21.75 5.49
N CYS A 148 -49.06 -22.53 5.46
CA CYS A 148 -49.97 -23.12 6.46
C CYS A 148 -51.28 -22.33 6.75
N ALA A 149 -52.36 -22.81 6.37
CA ALA A 149 -53.26 -23.93 6.69
C ALA A 149 -54.62 -23.47 7.27
N ASP A 150 -55.64 -24.10 6.74
CA ASP A 150 -56.94 -24.47 7.28
C ASP A 150 -58.15 -23.56 7.20
N GLY A 151 -59.12 -24.10 6.48
CA GLY A 151 -60.46 -24.22 7.02
C GLY A 151 -61.64 -23.72 6.20
N GLY A 152 -62.18 -24.59 5.37
CA GLY A 152 -63.63 -24.83 5.43
C GLY A 152 -64.62 -24.16 4.47
N SER A 153 -65.11 -24.97 3.53
CA SER A 153 -66.49 -25.24 3.14
C SER A 153 -67.27 -24.36 2.15
N ARG A 154 -67.54 -25.02 0.99
CA ARG A 154 -68.86 -25.16 0.28
C ARG A 154 -69.64 -23.90 -0.10
N ALA A 155 -70.22 -23.73 -1.25
CA ALA A 155 -70.80 -24.61 -2.25
C ALA A 155 -71.28 -23.82 -3.46
N THR A 156 -71.27 -24.48 -4.61
CA THR A 156 -72.26 -24.44 -5.71
C THR A 156 -72.62 -23.07 -6.33
N GLY A 157 -72.63 -22.92 -7.59
CA GLY A 157 -73.05 -23.61 -8.76
C GLY A 157 -73.03 -22.72 -9.99
N ASP A 158 -72.66 -23.31 -11.03
CA ASP A 158 -73.29 -23.47 -12.34
C ASP A 158 -73.59 -22.24 -13.21
N GLY A 159 -73.18 -22.38 -14.47
CA GLY A 159 -73.93 -22.01 -15.63
C GLY A 159 -73.28 -21.07 -16.64
N GLY A 160 -72.60 -21.65 -17.63
CA GLY A 160 -72.95 -21.56 -19.03
C GLY A 160 -72.72 -20.30 -19.84
N GLY A 161 -71.81 -20.31 -20.74
CA GLY A 161 -72.12 -20.35 -22.16
C GLY A 161 -71.99 -19.09 -23.00
N HIS A 162 -71.15 -19.18 -23.98
CA HIS A 162 -71.18 -18.69 -25.37
C HIS A 162 -70.94 -17.23 -25.82
N ARG A 163 -69.85 -17.11 -26.50
CA ARG A 163 -69.57 -16.55 -27.87
C ARG A 163 -70.49 -15.48 -28.47
N LEU A 164 -69.92 -14.46 -29.01
CA LEU A 164 -69.72 -14.04 -30.40
C LEU A 164 -69.73 -12.51 -30.64
N SER A 165 -68.70 -12.04 -31.25
CA SER A 165 -68.55 -11.07 -32.33
C SER A 165 -69.51 -9.89 -32.55
N GLY A 166 -68.91 -8.75 -32.92
CA GLY A 166 -69.54 -7.85 -33.86
C GLY A 166 -69.35 -6.35 -33.64
N ALA A 167 -68.88 -5.72 -34.60
CA ALA A 167 -68.47 -4.36 -34.79
C ALA A 167 -69.61 -3.30 -34.69
N SER A 168 -69.14 -2.05 -34.60
CA SER A 168 -69.66 -0.78 -35.16
C SER A 168 -70.19 0.28 -34.19
N HIS A 169 -69.60 1.45 -34.36
CA HIS A 169 -70.09 2.75 -33.81
C HIS A 169 -71.54 3.11 -34.21
N PRO A 170 -72.28 3.99 -33.52
CA PRO A 170 -72.03 5.40 -33.34
C PRO A 170 -72.53 6.06 -32.01
N LEU A 171 -72.30 7.35 -31.88
CA LEU A 171 -72.54 8.36 -30.88
C LEU A 171 -74.02 8.61 -30.52
N PRO A 172 -74.31 9.61 -29.58
CA PRO A 172 -74.59 9.42 -28.17
C PRO A 172 -76.09 9.66 -27.85
N PRO A 173 -76.52 9.48 -26.61
CA PRO A 173 -77.02 10.62 -25.84
C PRO A 173 -76.92 10.59 -24.29
N HIS A 174 -76.87 11.77 -23.75
CA HIS A 174 -77.39 12.31 -22.47
C HIS A 174 -77.08 11.62 -21.14
N CYS A 175 -76.38 12.44 -20.33
CA CYS A 175 -76.56 12.77 -18.91
C CYS A 175 -77.13 11.70 -17.97
N ASP A 176 -76.21 11.29 -17.06
CA ASP A 176 -76.61 11.32 -15.64
C ASP A 176 -75.40 11.77 -14.80
N MET A 177 -75.63 12.78 -13.99
CA MET A 177 -74.67 13.33 -13.03
C MET A 177 -74.51 12.34 -11.90
N ASP A 178 -73.43 11.56 -11.91
CA ASP A 178 -72.84 11.00 -10.72
C ASP A 178 -71.51 11.70 -10.46
N SER A 179 -71.44 12.38 -9.32
CA SER A 179 -70.31 13.14 -8.82
C SER A 179 -69.08 12.28 -8.67
N CYS A 180 -68.26 12.23 -9.74
CA CYS A 180 -66.87 11.84 -9.59
C CYS A 180 -66.17 13.07 -9.04
N SER A 181 -65.88 13.08 -7.75
CA SER A 181 -64.89 13.99 -7.17
C SER A 181 -63.55 13.65 -7.80
N SER A 182 -63.20 14.37 -8.86
CA SER A 182 -61.87 14.39 -9.38
C SER A 182 -61.01 15.13 -8.33
N GLU A 183 -60.41 14.40 -7.42
CA GLU A 183 -59.37 14.95 -6.54
C GLU A 183 -58.19 15.29 -7.41
N GLU A 184 -58.06 16.56 -7.81
CA GLU A 184 -56.83 17.06 -8.44
C GLU A 184 -55.81 17.38 -7.39
N PHE A 185 -54.73 16.62 -7.36
CA PHE A 185 -53.59 16.89 -6.50
C PHE A 185 -52.70 17.95 -7.14
N TYR A 186 -52.62 19.13 -6.54
CA TYR A 186 -51.72 20.20 -6.96
C TYR A 186 -50.48 20.26 -6.08
N GLN A 187 -49.29 20.13 -6.66
CA GLN A 187 -48.02 20.30 -5.96
C GLN A 187 -47.28 21.53 -6.53
N ALA A 188 -47.03 22.53 -5.71
CA ALA A 188 -46.22 23.69 -6.11
C ALA A 188 -44.74 23.36 -5.98
N VAL A 189 -44.09 23.09 -7.09
CA VAL A 189 -42.67 22.61 -7.18
C VAL A 189 -41.69 23.58 -6.49
N HIS A 190 -41.91 24.90 -6.58
CA HIS A 190 -41.01 25.90 -6.00
C HIS A 190 -41.48 26.47 -4.67
N HIS A 191 -42.48 25.87 -4.02
CA HIS A 191 -43.07 26.43 -2.80
C HIS A 191 -42.01 26.57 -1.65
N ALA A 192 -41.22 25.58 -1.42
CA ALA A 192 -40.17 25.61 -0.37
C ALA A 192 -39.17 26.73 -0.63
N GLU A 193 -38.65 26.81 -1.87
CA GLU A 193 -37.67 27.83 -2.27
C GLU A 193 -38.22 29.25 -2.08
N GLN A 194 -39.45 29.50 -2.55
CA GLN A 194 -40.12 30.82 -2.39
C GLN A 194 -40.34 31.16 -0.93
N THR A 195 -40.71 30.19 -0.11
CA THR A 195 -40.90 30.34 1.35
C THR A 195 -39.59 30.71 2.03
N PHE A 196 -38.49 29.99 1.73
CA PHE A 196 -37.19 30.29 2.33
C PHE A 196 -36.64 31.66 1.89
N ARG A 197 -36.81 32.04 0.62
CA ARG A 197 -36.44 33.40 0.15
C ARG A 197 -37.24 34.47 0.90
N LYS A 198 -38.49 34.22 1.26
CA LYS A 198 -39.33 35.15 2.05
C LYS A 198 -38.80 35.23 3.48
N MET A 199 -38.45 34.10 4.10
CA MET A 199 -37.86 34.06 5.45
C MET A 199 -36.51 34.80 5.49
N GLU A 200 -35.67 34.62 4.48
CA GLU A 200 -34.42 35.37 4.33
C GLU A 200 -34.66 36.88 4.24
N SER A 201 -35.70 37.30 3.52
CA SER A 201 -36.10 38.72 3.41
C SER A 201 -36.51 39.28 4.79
N TYR A 202 -37.22 38.51 5.62
CA TYR A 202 -37.57 38.90 7.00
C TYR A 202 -36.32 39.00 7.89
N LEU A 203 -35.35 38.08 7.74
CA LEU A 203 -34.10 38.16 8.47
C LEU A 203 -33.34 39.48 8.13
N LYS A 204 -33.20 39.78 6.82
CA LYS A 204 -32.51 40.98 6.36
C LYS A 204 -33.16 42.28 6.84
N GLN A 205 -34.49 42.28 7.01
CA GLN A 205 -35.26 43.42 7.49
C GLN A 205 -35.43 43.38 9.03
N GLN A 206 -34.86 42.40 9.72
CA GLN A 206 -35.01 42.15 11.16
C GLN A 206 -36.48 42.08 11.60
N GLN A 207 -37.35 41.55 10.76
CA GLN A 207 -38.77 41.41 11.02
C GLN A 207 -39.08 40.01 11.57
N LEU A 208 -40.00 39.94 12.54
CA LEU A 208 -40.47 38.70 13.16
C LEU A 208 -39.36 37.90 13.89
N CYS A 209 -38.17 38.48 14.08
CA CYS A 209 -37.12 37.85 14.86
C CYS A 209 -37.53 37.72 16.34
N ASP A 210 -37.42 36.54 16.89
CA ASP A 210 -37.84 36.20 18.25
C ASP A 210 -36.65 35.75 19.13
N VAL A 211 -35.40 35.86 18.63
CA VAL A 211 -34.18 35.59 19.36
C VAL A 211 -33.03 36.45 18.80
N ILE A 212 -32.11 36.86 19.68
CA ILE A 212 -30.84 37.50 19.32
C ILE A 212 -29.70 36.63 19.84
N LEU A 213 -28.88 36.07 18.95
CA LEU A 213 -27.67 35.35 19.31
C LEU A 213 -26.50 36.34 19.46
N ILE A 214 -25.74 36.21 20.54
CA ILE A 214 -24.61 37.09 20.85
C ILE A 214 -23.32 36.25 20.85
N ALA A 215 -22.39 36.52 19.92
CA ALA A 215 -21.06 35.94 19.91
C ALA A 215 -20.02 37.07 19.90
N GLY A 216 -19.19 37.17 20.93
CA GLY A 216 -18.29 38.31 21.10
C GLY A 216 -19.09 39.64 21.16
N ASP A 217 -18.73 40.56 20.26
CA ASP A 217 -19.39 41.86 20.16
C ASP A 217 -20.55 41.90 19.12
N ARG A 218 -20.79 40.79 18.44
CA ARG A 218 -21.79 40.71 17.36
C ARG A 218 -23.14 40.21 17.88
N LYS A 219 -24.21 40.97 17.60
CA LYS A 219 -25.58 40.57 17.83
C LYS A 219 -26.22 40.15 16.53
N ILE A 220 -26.82 38.96 16.50
CA ILE A 220 -27.41 38.34 15.31
C ILE A 220 -28.86 38.05 15.61
N PRO A 221 -29.81 38.88 15.11
CA PRO A 221 -31.22 38.55 15.20
C PRO A 221 -31.58 37.36 14.32
N ALA A 222 -32.45 36.46 14.77
CA ALA A 222 -32.86 35.26 14.04
C ALA A 222 -34.27 34.79 14.45
N HIS A 223 -34.74 33.73 13.77
CA HIS A 223 -36.01 33.09 14.08
C HIS A 223 -35.77 31.72 14.70
N ARG A 224 -36.25 31.46 15.89
CA ARG A 224 -36.09 30.17 16.60
C ARG A 224 -36.54 29.00 15.74
N LEU A 225 -37.69 29.12 15.07
CA LEU A 225 -38.23 28.07 14.21
C LEU A 225 -37.24 27.69 13.08
N VAL A 226 -36.64 28.68 12.43
CA VAL A 226 -35.69 28.40 11.32
C VAL A 226 -34.41 27.76 11.83
N LEU A 227 -33.86 28.28 12.94
CA LEU A 227 -32.67 27.70 13.56
C LEU A 227 -32.89 26.25 14.04
N SER A 228 -34.06 26.00 14.69
CA SER A 228 -34.45 24.66 15.18
C SER A 228 -34.68 23.66 14.03
N SER A 229 -35.07 24.12 12.86
CA SER A 229 -35.34 23.23 11.71
C SER A 229 -34.08 22.71 11.05
N VAL A 230 -32.90 23.34 11.26
CA VAL A 230 -31.61 22.94 10.67
C VAL A 230 -30.61 22.46 11.68
N SER A 231 -30.81 22.70 12.99
CA SER A 231 -29.85 22.39 14.05
C SER A 231 -30.54 21.71 15.22
N ASP A 232 -30.14 20.49 15.52
CA ASP A 232 -30.61 19.75 16.69
C ASP A 232 -30.23 20.44 18.00
N TYR A 233 -29.09 21.12 18.04
CA TYR A 233 -28.67 21.92 19.17
C TYR A 233 -29.65 23.05 19.46
N PHE A 234 -30.06 23.85 18.47
CA PHE A 234 -31.05 24.90 18.61
C PHE A 234 -32.43 24.33 18.85
N ALA A 235 -32.82 23.22 18.25
CA ALA A 235 -34.06 22.54 18.52
C ALA A 235 -34.17 22.14 20.01
N ALA A 236 -33.13 21.50 20.54
CA ALA A 236 -33.06 21.12 21.95
C ALA A 236 -33.08 22.35 22.89
N MET A 237 -32.33 23.40 22.54
CA MET A 237 -32.27 24.63 23.32
C MET A 237 -33.63 25.34 23.41
N PHE A 238 -34.37 25.43 22.32
CA PHE A 238 -35.62 26.23 22.28
C PHE A 238 -36.86 25.44 22.67
N THR A 239 -36.83 24.10 22.64
CA THR A 239 -37.97 23.24 22.99
C THR A 239 -37.89 22.66 24.41
N SER A 240 -36.75 22.76 25.08
CA SER A 240 -36.57 22.28 26.44
C SER A 240 -36.92 23.35 27.50
N ASP A 241 -37.11 22.92 28.77
CA ASP A 241 -37.37 23.82 29.89
C ASP A 241 -36.12 24.52 30.46
N VAL A 242 -35.13 24.79 29.61
CA VAL A 242 -33.92 25.53 30.00
C VAL A 242 -34.15 27.05 30.02
N CYS A 243 -33.32 27.78 30.75
CA CYS A 243 -33.47 29.24 30.91
C CYS A 243 -33.36 29.95 29.56
N GLU A 244 -32.49 29.46 28.67
CA GLU A 244 -32.21 29.98 27.34
C GLU A 244 -33.44 29.92 26.42
N ALA A 245 -34.35 28.95 26.62
CA ALA A 245 -35.58 28.83 25.83
C ALA A 245 -36.50 30.06 25.97
N LYS A 246 -36.38 30.83 27.07
CA LYS A 246 -37.26 31.98 27.40
C LYS A 246 -36.53 33.33 27.24
N GLN A 247 -35.20 33.34 26.98
CA GLN A 247 -34.42 34.56 26.87
C GLN A 247 -34.50 35.14 25.45
N GLU A 248 -34.66 36.47 25.34
CA GLU A 248 -34.60 37.16 24.04
C GLU A 248 -33.19 37.26 23.51
N GLU A 249 -32.19 37.40 24.41
CA GLU A 249 -30.76 37.47 24.06
C GLU A 249 -30.01 36.24 24.61
N ILE A 250 -29.33 35.47 23.74
CA ILE A 250 -28.59 34.26 24.10
C ILE A 250 -27.12 34.46 23.78
N LYS A 251 -26.25 34.30 24.79
CA LYS A 251 -24.80 34.34 24.61
C LYS A 251 -24.29 32.99 24.13
N MET A 252 -23.62 33.01 22.98
CA MET A 252 -22.98 31.83 22.37
C MET A 252 -21.48 31.85 22.70
N GLU A 253 -21.13 31.17 23.80
CA GLU A 253 -19.73 31.13 24.25
C GLU A 253 -18.89 30.15 23.40
N GLY A 254 -17.65 30.51 23.11
CA GLY A 254 -16.71 29.65 22.38
C GLY A 254 -16.89 29.58 20.86
N ILE A 255 -17.84 30.33 20.30
CA ILE A 255 -18.09 30.39 18.86
C ILE A 255 -17.48 31.67 18.27
N ASP A 256 -16.82 31.54 17.12
CA ASP A 256 -16.36 32.71 16.35
C ASP A 256 -17.56 33.51 15.80
N PRO A 257 -17.60 34.84 15.97
CA PRO A 257 -18.74 35.67 15.56
C PRO A 257 -19.05 35.63 14.05
N ASN A 258 -18.03 35.48 13.21
CA ASN A 258 -18.23 35.38 11.76
C ASN A 258 -18.72 33.99 11.37
N ALA A 259 -18.14 32.93 11.98
CA ALA A 259 -18.62 31.58 11.75
C ALA A 259 -20.10 31.42 12.17
N LEU A 260 -20.51 31.98 13.33
CA LEU A 260 -21.91 31.93 13.74
C LEU A 260 -22.80 32.70 12.73
N TRP A 261 -22.37 33.86 12.25
CA TRP A 261 -23.10 34.60 11.23
C TRP A 261 -23.28 33.78 9.94
N ASP A 262 -22.21 33.17 9.43
CA ASP A 262 -22.23 32.38 8.22
C ASP A 262 -23.17 31.15 8.36
N LEU A 263 -23.17 30.52 9.53
CA LEU A 263 -24.07 29.40 9.84
C LEU A 263 -25.54 29.84 9.97
N VAL A 264 -25.80 31.01 10.53
CA VAL A 264 -27.16 31.59 10.53
C VAL A 264 -27.60 31.91 9.11
N GLN A 265 -26.75 32.51 8.27
CA GLN A 265 -27.08 32.74 6.86
C GLN A 265 -27.35 31.42 6.11
N PHE A 266 -26.53 30.39 6.38
CA PHE A 266 -26.75 29.04 5.82
C PHE A 266 -28.14 28.48 6.17
N ALA A 267 -28.60 28.67 7.40
CA ALA A 267 -29.91 28.20 7.83
C ALA A 267 -31.09 28.74 6.98
N TYR A 268 -30.95 29.92 6.38
CA TYR A 268 -31.99 30.55 5.55
C TYR A 268 -31.77 30.33 4.05
N THR A 269 -30.52 30.19 3.60
CA THR A 269 -30.16 30.20 2.18
C THR A 269 -29.73 28.84 1.65
N GLY A 270 -29.27 27.95 2.53
CA GLY A 270 -28.57 26.72 2.13
C GLY A 270 -27.21 26.95 1.47
N CYS A 271 -26.73 28.20 1.42
CA CYS A 271 -25.46 28.57 0.80
C CYS A 271 -24.40 28.84 1.85
N LEU A 272 -23.19 28.34 1.60
CA LEU A 272 -22.06 28.52 2.49
C LEU A 272 -20.80 28.78 1.67
N GLU A 273 -20.02 29.81 2.04
CA GLU A 273 -18.73 30.09 1.42
C GLU A 273 -17.62 29.44 2.27
N LEU A 274 -16.83 28.55 1.63
CA LEU A 274 -15.70 27.88 2.28
C LEU A 274 -14.41 28.61 1.93
N LYS A 275 -13.67 29.04 2.94
CA LYS A 275 -12.38 29.73 2.80
C LYS A 275 -11.35 29.09 3.70
N GLU A 276 -10.12 29.02 3.22
CA GLU A 276 -9.01 28.43 3.96
C GLU A 276 -8.78 29.11 5.32
N ASP A 277 -8.90 30.43 5.41
CA ASP A 277 -8.65 31.24 6.60
C ASP A 277 -9.74 31.16 7.68
N THR A 278 -10.95 30.70 7.33
CA THR A 278 -12.09 30.64 8.23
C THR A 278 -12.64 29.24 8.47
N ILE A 279 -12.17 28.25 7.69
CA ILE A 279 -12.74 26.89 7.71
C ILE A 279 -12.67 26.21 9.06
N GLU A 280 -11.61 26.43 9.85
CA GLU A 280 -11.47 25.83 11.17
C GLU A 280 -12.51 26.36 12.15
N ASN A 281 -12.70 27.68 12.20
CA ASN A 281 -13.72 28.30 13.03
C ASN A 281 -15.11 27.88 12.60
N LEU A 282 -15.34 27.77 11.29
CA LEU A 282 -16.61 27.35 10.73
C LEU A 282 -16.92 25.88 11.10
N LEU A 283 -15.96 24.97 10.94
CA LEU A 283 -16.14 23.55 11.31
C LEU A 283 -16.36 23.41 12.83
N ALA A 284 -15.56 24.09 13.66
CA ALA A 284 -15.74 24.05 15.10
C ALA A 284 -17.13 24.54 15.53
N ALA A 285 -17.63 25.64 14.93
CA ALA A 285 -18.96 26.15 15.16
C ALA A 285 -20.06 25.18 14.69
N ALA A 286 -19.89 24.59 13.52
CA ALA A 286 -20.82 23.61 12.94
C ALA A 286 -20.93 22.33 13.77
N CYS A 287 -19.81 21.85 14.31
CA CYS A 287 -19.79 20.72 15.24
C CYS A 287 -20.54 21.03 16.54
N LEU A 288 -20.28 22.21 17.14
CA LEU A 288 -20.93 22.63 18.37
C LEU A 288 -22.45 22.81 18.16
N LEU A 289 -22.86 23.40 17.05
CA LEU A 289 -24.25 23.65 16.70
C LEU A 289 -24.95 22.44 16.06
N GLN A 290 -24.28 21.30 15.96
CA GLN A 290 -24.84 20.05 15.41
C GLN A 290 -25.47 20.26 14.02
N LEU A 291 -24.67 20.76 13.09
CA LEU A 291 -25.03 20.97 11.68
C LEU A 291 -24.34 19.94 10.78
N PRO A 292 -24.84 18.69 10.70
CA PRO A 292 -24.09 17.58 10.08
C PRO A 292 -23.74 17.82 8.62
N GLN A 293 -24.60 18.45 7.83
CA GLN A 293 -24.33 18.79 6.43
C GLN A 293 -23.17 19.77 6.29
N VAL A 294 -23.09 20.77 7.18
CA VAL A 294 -21.97 21.74 7.16
C VAL A 294 -20.69 21.07 7.63
N VAL A 295 -20.75 20.22 8.65
CA VAL A 295 -19.59 19.45 9.12
C VAL A 295 -19.01 18.59 7.99
N GLU A 296 -19.86 17.86 7.27
CA GLU A 296 -19.45 17.03 6.14
C GLU A 296 -18.75 17.84 5.05
N VAL A 297 -19.35 18.95 4.63
CA VAL A 297 -18.80 19.82 3.58
C VAL A 297 -17.47 20.45 4.02
N CYS A 298 -17.37 20.92 5.27
CA CYS A 298 -16.12 21.46 5.82
C CYS A 298 -15.02 20.38 5.91
N CYS A 299 -15.35 19.17 6.33
CA CYS A 299 -14.43 18.05 6.35
C CYS A 299 -13.91 17.72 4.95
N HIS A 300 -14.78 17.61 3.95
CA HIS A 300 -14.39 17.38 2.56
C HIS A 300 -13.51 18.51 2.00
N PHE A 301 -13.75 19.75 2.38
CA PHE A 301 -12.90 20.87 2.00
C PHE A 301 -11.50 20.75 2.62
N LEU A 302 -11.40 20.46 3.93
CA LEU A 302 -10.10 20.24 4.60
C LEU A 302 -9.34 19.03 4.06
N MET A 303 -10.02 17.96 3.65
CA MET A 303 -9.39 16.81 2.99
C MET A 303 -8.67 17.19 1.69
N LYS A 304 -9.24 18.14 0.92
CA LYS A 304 -8.61 18.65 -0.32
C LYS A 304 -7.41 19.55 -0.06
N LEU A 305 -7.32 20.16 1.13
CA LEU A 305 -6.23 21.05 1.54
C LEU A 305 -5.07 20.31 2.23
N LEU A 306 -5.13 18.98 2.38
CA LEU A 306 -4.06 18.22 3.05
C LEU A 306 -2.74 18.38 2.31
N HIS A 307 -1.72 18.78 3.09
CA HIS A 307 -0.35 18.97 2.63
C HIS A 307 0.62 18.50 3.73
N PRO A 308 1.86 18.07 3.41
CA PRO A 308 2.82 17.64 4.44
C PRO A 308 3.11 18.64 5.56
N SER A 309 2.84 19.92 5.31
CA SER A 309 3.05 21.00 6.29
C SER A 309 1.85 21.26 7.21
N ASN A 310 0.66 20.70 6.97
CA ASN A 310 -0.56 20.96 7.73
C ASN A 310 -1.30 19.69 8.19
N CYS A 311 -0.90 18.53 7.71
CA CYS A 311 -1.66 17.28 7.93
C CYS A 311 -1.70 16.85 9.41
N LEU A 312 -0.65 17.12 10.18
CA LEU A 312 -0.61 16.82 11.62
C LEU A 312 -1.55 17.73 12.41
N GLY A 313 -1.58 19.03 12.06
CA GLY A 313 -2.51 20.01 12.64
C GLY A 313 -3.95 19.67 12.31
N ILE A 314 -4.27 19.37 11.05
CA ILE A 314 -5.63 18.98 10.63
C ILE A 314 -6.06 17.69 11.33
N ARG A 315 -5.18 16.69 11.49
CA ARG A 315 -5.47 15.45 12.22
C ARG A 315 -5.83 15.72 13.68
N ALA A 316 -5.00 16.53 14.37
CA ALA A 316 -5.24 16.88 15.77
C ALA A 316 -6.52 17.70 15.96
N PHE A 317 -6.80 18.60 15.03
CA PHE A 317 -8.04 19.40 15.02
C PHE A 317 -9.27 18.52 14.78
N ALA A 318 -9.22 17.60 13.81
CA ALA A 318 -10.30 16.67 13.52
C ALA A 318 -10.61 15.74 14.72
N ASP A 319 -9.56 15.27 15.41
CA ASP A 319 -9.70 14.45 16.64
C ASP A 319 -10.40 15.26 17.75
N ALA A 320 -9.96 16.52 17.96
CA ALA A 320 -10.57 17.43 18.96
C ALA A 320 -12.03 17.77 18.66
N GLN A 321 -12.44 17.81 17.38
CA GLN A 321 -13.82 18.07 16.96
C GLN A 321 -14.66 16.80 16.81
N GLY A 322 -14.08 15.60 17.00
CA GLY A 322 -14.75 14.30 16.82
C GLY A 322 -15.06 13.95 15.36
N CYS A 323 -14.39 14.59 14.39
CA CYS A 323 -14.56 14.36 12.97
C CYS A 323 -13.76 13.12 12.52
N THR A 324 -14.28 11.91 12.79
CA THR A 324 -13.56 10.65 12.65
C THR A 324 -13.07 10.37 11.22
N GLU A 325 -13.84 10.71 10.19
CA GLU A 325 -13.45 10.49 8.80
C GLU A 325 -12.31 11.43 8.37
N LEU A 326 -12.40 12.71 8.69
CA LEU A 326 -11.31 13.66 8.43
C LEU A 326 -10.03 13.25 9.18
N MET A 327 -10.17 12.82 10.44
CA MET A 327 -9.05 12.35 11.25
C MET A 327 -8.37 11.13 10.62
N LYS A 328 -9.13 10.14 10.12
CA LYS A 328 -8.60 8.96 9.42
C LYS A 328 -7.89 9.34 8.12
N VAL A 329 -8.50 10.20 7.31
CA VAL A 329 -7.90 10.63 6.03
C VAL A 329 -6.61 11.41 6.27
N ALA A 330 -6.60 12.35 7.23
CA ALA A 330 -5.40 13.09 7.61
C ALA A 330 -4.30 12.19 8.19
N HIS A 331 -4.68 11.18 9.00
CA HIS A 331 -3.76 10.17 9.50
C HIS A 331 -3.13 9.36 8.36
N ASN A 332 -3.94 8.83 7.45
CA ASN A 332 -3.45 8.05 6.31
C ASN A 332 -2.55 8.90 5.41
N TYR A 333 -2.93 10.16 5.15
CA TYR A 333 -2.09 11.10 4.41
C TYR A 333 -0.73 11.32 5.09
N THR A 334 -0.72 11.48 6.42
CA THR A 334 0.51 11.64 7.21
C THR A 334 1.41 10.41 7.09
N MET A 335 0.84 9.19 7.22
CA MET A 335 1.59 7.94 7.10
C MET A 335 2.16 7.74 5.70
N GLU A 336 1.41 8.11 4.66
CA GLU A 336 1.85 8.04 3.27
C GLU A 336 3.01 8.98 2.98
N ASN A 337 2.91 10.24 3.43
CA ASN A 337 3.82 11.32 3.08
C ASN A 337 4.82 11.64 4.20
N ILE A 338 5.08 10.71 5.10
CA ILE A 338 5.89 10.94 6.31
C ILE A 338 7.29 11.50 6.00
N MET A 339 7.90 11.09 4.89
CA MET A 339 9.23 11.55 4.45
C MET A 339 9.29 13.08 4.24
N GLU A 340 8.17 13.66 3.82
CA GLU A 340 8.04 15.09 3.65
C GLU A 340 7.55 15.76 4.93
N VAL A 341 6.67 15.11 5.69
CA VAL A 341 6.14 15.59 6.97
C VAL A 341 7.25 15.82 7.99
N ILE A 342 8.22 14.90 8.12
CA ILE A 342 9.34 15.03 9.06
C ILE A 342 10.24 16.25 8.79
N ARG A 343 10.22 16.81 7.58
CA ARG A 343 10.98 18.02 7.20
C ARG A 343 10.27 19.30 7.58
N ASN A 344 9.01 19.23 7.96
CA ASN A 344 8.20 20.39 8.31
C ASN A 344 8.22 20.69 9.81
N GLN A 345 8.00 21.95 10.15
CA GLN A 345 8.01 22.43 11.52
C GLN A 345 6.95 21.76 12.40
N GLU A 346 5.82 21.30 11.83
CA GLU A 346 4.79 20.56 12.58
C GLU A 346 5.31 19.32 13.27
N PHE A 347 6.11 18.55 12.56
CA PHE A 347 6.72 17.37 13.13
C PHE A 347 7.62 17.74 14.31
N LEU A 348 8.43 18.79 14.15
CA LEU A 348 9.33 19.26 15.21
C LEU A 348 8.60 19.84 16.44
N LEU A 349 7.35 20.27 16.29
CA LEU A 349 6.52 20.81 17.37
C LEU A 349 5.61 19.77 18.03
N LEU A 350 5.62 18.50 17.57
CA LEU A 350 4.81 17.46 18.19
C LEU A 350 5.16 17.24 19.66
N PRO A 351 4.16 17.04 20.52
CA PRO A 351 4.40 16.53 21.87
C PRO A 351 4.88 15.08 21.82
N ALA A 352 5.63 14.63 22.83
CA ALA A 352 6.16 13.28 22.93
C ALA A 352 5.09 12.18 22.80
N GLU A 353 3.90 12.43 23.37
CA GLU A 353 2.75 11.50 23.31
C GLU A 353 2.21 11.31 21.89
N GLU A 354 2.23 12.35 21.05
CA GLU A 354 1.82 12.25 19.64
C GLU A 354 2.93 11.66 18.76
N LEU A 355 4.19 12.03 19.03
CA LEU A 355 5.34 11.45 18.34
C LEU A 355 5.42 9.95 18.58
N HIS A 356 5.20 9.48 19.81
CA HIS A 356 5.20 8.06 20.14
C HIS A 356 4.19 7.27 19.29
N LYS A 357 2.98 7.81 19.05
CA LYS A 357 1.97 7.15 18.20
C LYS A 357 2.44 6.99 16.75
N LEU A 358 3.18 7.97 16.21
CA LEU A 358 3.80 7.87 14.89
C LEU A 358 4.92 6.83 14.87
N LEU A 359 5.82 6.86 15.85
CA LEU A 359 6.95 5.93 15.93
C LEU A 359 6.52 4.48 16.16
N ALA A 360 5.42 4.25 16.86
CA ALA A 360 4.86 2.92 17.13
C ALA A 360 4.14 2.30 15.91
N SER A 361 3.68 3.12 14.95
CA SER A 361 2.85 2.66 13.84
C SER A 361 3.63 1.81 12.85
N ASP A 362 3.03 0.68 12.42
CA ASP A 362 3.54 -0.18 11.35
C ASP A 362 3.27 0.38 9.95
N ASP A 363 2.35 1.36 9.84
CA ASP A 363 1.86 1.89 8.56
C ASP A 363 2.67 3.08 8.02
N VAL A 364 3.70 3.50 8.74
CA VAL A 364 4.60 4.59 8.35
C VAL A 364 5.35 4.23 7.06
N ASN A 365 5.21 5.06 6.02
CA ASN A 365 5.82 4.84 4.71
C ASN A 365 7.27 5.36 4.65
N VAL A 366 8.20 4.54 5.11
CA VAL A 366 9.64 4.84 5.14
C VAL A 366 10.44 3.77 4.41
N PRO A 367 11.60 4.11 3.84
CA PRO A 367 12.45 3.14 3.17
C PRO A 367 13.14 2.17 4.14
N ASP A 368 13.47 2.63 5.34
CA ASP A 368 14.21 1.88 6.36
C ASP A 368 13.96 2.44 7.77
N GLU A 369 14.38 1.70 8.77
CA GLU A 369 14.26 2.10 10.17
C GLU A 369 15.25 3.19 10.57
N GLU A 370 16.36 3.33 9.84
CA GLU A 370 17.34 4.41 10.02
C GLU A 370 16.69 5.77 9.83
N THR A 371 15.80 5.90 8.84
CA THR A 371 15.03 7.12 8.59
C THR A 371 14.18 7.53 9.79
N ILE A 372 13.51 6.58 10.44
CA ILE A 372 12.70 6.84 11.65
C ILE A 372 13.59 7.22 12.83
N PHE A 373 14.70 6.55 12.99
CA PHE A 373 15.69 6.91 14.00
C PHE A 373 16.20 8.36 13.80
N HIS A 374 16.53 8.73 12.58
CA HIS A 374 16.95 10.11 12.26
C HIS A 374 15.85 11.14 12.54
N ALA A 375 14.59 10.81 12.24
CA ALA A 375 13.44 11.68 12.56
C ALA A 375 13.32 11.91 14.07
N LEU A 376 13.47 10.87 14.89
CA LEU A 376 13.51 11.01 16.35
C LEU A 376 14.66 11.93 16.78
N MET A 377 15.86 11.73 16.22
CA MET A 377 17.01 12.56 16.58
C MET A 377 16.86 14.02 16.15
N MET A 378 16.21 14.30 15.02
CA MET A 378 15.85 15.67 14.62
C MET A 378 14.89 16.32 15.60
N TRP A 379 13.88 15.57 16.05
CA TRP A 379 12.92 16.06 17.05
C TRP A 379 13.59 16.34 18.39
N VAL A 380 14.47 15.47 18.89
CA VAL A 380 15.22 15.67 20.14
C VAL A 380 16.13 16.91 20.04
N LYS A 381 16.86 17.06 18.93
CA LYS A 381 17.75 18.20 18.68
C LYS A 381 17.04 19.56 18.69
N TYR A 382 15.77 19.60 18.31
CA TYR A 382 15.01 20.86 18.25
C TYR A 382 14.85 21.51 19.64
N ASP A 383 14.71 20.72 20.72
CA ASP A 383 14.67 21.18 22.11
C ASP A 383 15.33 20.16 23.05
N MET A 384 16.66 20.08 22.99
CA MET A 384 17.43 19.10 23.75
C MET A 384 17.18 19.15 25.26
N GLN A 385 17.06 20.37 25.82
CA GLN A 385 16.94 20.52 27.28
C GLN A 385 15.68 19.89 27.85
N ARG A 386 14.57 19.90 27.08
CA ARG A 386 13.29 19.36 27.53
C ARG A 386 13.08 17.90 27.10
N ARG A 387 13.62 17.55 25.92
CA ARG A 387 13.28 16.29 25.23
C ARG A 387 14.23 15.12 25.51
N CYS A 388 15.40 15.38 26.10
CA CYS A 388 16.29 14.31 26.52
C CYS A 388 15.64 13.37 27.55
N ASN A 389 14.73 13.84 28.37
CA ASN A 389 14.04 13.01 29.36
C ASN A 389 13.05 12.03 28.71
N ASP A 390 12.55 12.31 27.52
CA ASP A 390 11.62 11.46 26.78
C ASP A 390 12.34 10.47 25.84
N LEU A 391 13.68 10.63 25.70
CA LEU A 391 14.47 9.92 24.70
C LEU A 391 14.43 8.41 24.87
N SER A 392 14.64 7.88 26.09
CA SER A 392 14.66 6.44 26.36
C SER A 392 13.28 5.81 26.09
N MET A 393 12.20 6.49 26.48
CA MET A 393 10.84 6.05 26.21
C MET A 393 10.56 6.00 24.69
N LEU A 394 10.93 7.04 23.95
CA LEU A 394 10.71 7.11 22.51
C LEU A 394 11.61 6.17 21.72
N LEU A 395 12.85 5.95 22.17
CA LEU A 395 13.80 5.01 21.58
C LEU A 395 13.27 3.55 21.63
N ALA A 396 12.45 3.21 22.63
CA ALA A 396 11.83 1.91 22.74
C ALA A 396 10.86 1.58 21.58
N TYR A 397 10.37 2.57 20.85
CA TYR A 397 9.52 2.40 19.67
C TYR A 397 10.30 2.35 18.34
N ILE A 398 11.60 2.64 18.39
CA ILE A 398 12.51 2.42 17.26
C ILE A 398 12.90 0.93 17.21
N ARG A 399 12.90 0.34 16.04
CA ARG A 399 13.25 -1.06 15.83
C ARG A 399 14.75 -1.21 15.69
N LEU A 400 15.46 -0.90 16.78
CA LEU A 400 16.93 -0.92 16.84
C LEU A 400 17.55 -2.21 16.32
N PRO A 401 16.98 -3.42 16.55
CA PRO A 401 17.50 -4.67 15.95
C PRO A 401 17.52 -4.70 14.43
N LEU A 402 16.82 -3.79 13.76
CA LEU A 402 16.78 -3.67 12.29
C LEU A 402 17.74 -2.61 11.75
N LEU A 403 18.37 -1.83 12.62
CA LEU A 403 19.41 -0.88 12.22
C LEU A 403 20.72 -1.60 11.84
N PRO A 404 21.52 -1.02 10.93
CA PRO A 404 22.85 -1.52 10.63
C PRO A 404 23.74 -1.61 11.87
N PRO A 405 24.55 -2.69 12.01
CA PRO A 405 25.44 -2.86 13.17
C PRO A 405 26.40 -1.69 13.43
N GLN A 406 26.82 -0.99 12.36
CA GLN A 406 27.70 0.18 12.45
C GLN A 406 27.03 1.31 13.23
N ILE A 407 25.75 1.58 12.96
CA ILE A 407 24.99 2.61 13.68
C ILE A 407 24.83 2.24 15.15
N LEU A 408 24.56 0.96 15.46
CA LEU A 408 24.44 0.49 16.83
C LEU A 408 25.75 0.67 17.62
N ALA A 409 26.89 0.42 16.97
CA ALA A 409 28.21 0.62 17.59
C ALA A 409 28.50 2.10 17.88
N ASP A 410 28.08 3.00 16.98
CA ASP A 410 28.19 4.45 17.17
C ASP A 410 27.27 4.93 18.30
N LEU A 411 26.05 4.37 18.41
CA LEU A 411 25.09 4.69 19.48
C LEU A 411 25.60 4.31 20.88
N GLU A 412 26.25 3.15 21.00
CA GLU A 412 26.77 2.66 22.29
C GLU A 412 27.68 3.69 22.99
N ASN A 413 28.50 4.40 22.21
CA ASN A 413 29.49 5.34 22.71
C ASN A 413 29.04 6.82 22.66
N HIS A 414 27.87 7.07 22.11
CA HIS A 414 27.39 8.45 21.92
C HIS A 414 26.93 9.09 23.24
N ALA A 415 27.28 10.35 23.47
CA ALA A 415 27.05 11.06 24.73
C ALA A 415 25.59 11.09 25.21
N LEU A 416 24.61 11.09 24.29
CA LEU A 416 23.19 11.08 24.63
C LEU A 416 22.67 9.75 25.19
N PHE A 417 23.35 8.64 24.87
CA PHE A 417 22.89 7.29 25.21
C PHE A 417 23.78 6.62 26.24
N LYS A 418 25.05 7.06 26.35
CA LYS A 418 26.07 6.40 27.15
C LYS A 418 25.71 6.32 28.65
N ASP A 419 25.12 7.39 29.19
CA ASP A 419 24.82 7.49 30.61
C ASP A 419 23.37 7.11 30.95
N ASP A 420 22.55 6.76 29.95
CA ASP A 420 21.16 6.30 30.12
C ASP A 420 21.08 4.77 30.07
N LEU A 421 20.81 4.16 31.25
CA LEU A 421 20.75 2.70 31.42
C LEU A 421 19.67 2.05 30.55
N GLU A 422 18.52 2.70 30.33
CA GLU A 422 17.43 2.16 29.51
C GLU A 422 17.81 2.19 28.04
N CYS A 423 18.40 3.29 27.57
CA CYS A 423 18.95 3.37 26.21
C CYS A 423 20.02 2.30 25.97
N GLN A 424 20.94 2.12 26.90
CA GLN A 424 21.99 1.08 26.82
C GLN A 424 21.43 -0.35 26.76
N LYS A 425 20.36 -0.65 27.51
CA LYS A 425 19.69 -1.95 27.45
C LYS A 425 19.09 -2.22 26.05
N LEU A 426 18.45 -1.23 25.46
CA LEU A 426 17.84 -1.32 24.12
C LEU A 426 18.92 -1.52 23.02
N ILE A 427 20.02 -0.79 23.11
CA ILE A 427 21.16 -0.94 22.18
C ILE A 427 21.80 -2.32 22.32
N LEU A 428 22.01 -2.80 23.55
CA LEU A 428 22.56 -4.12 23.81
C LEU A 428 21.64 -5.25 23.30
N GLU A 429 20.31 -5.10 23.45
CA GLU A 429 19.32 -6.02 22.85
C GLU A 429 19.50 -6.11 21.35
N ALA A 430 19.59 -4.96 20.67
CA ALA A 430 19.80 -4.89 19.23
C ALA A 430 21.13 -5.51 18.80
N MET A 431 22.21 -5.23 19.51
CA MET A 431 23.51 -5.86 19.23
C MET A 431 23.47 -7.38 19.38
N LYS A 432 22.84 -7.91 20.45
CA LYS A 432 22.67 -9.36 20.64
C LYS A 432 21.89 -10.00 19.51
N TYR A 433 20.88 -9.34 18.96
CA TYR A 433 20.11 -9.81 17.80
C TYR A 433 20.99 -10.01 16.56
N HIS A 434 21.97 -9.13 16.35
CA HIS A 434 22.95 -9.26 15.26
C HIS A 434 24.02 -10.33 15.53
N LEU A 435 24.53 -10.39 16.74
CA LEU A 435 25.63 -11.28 17.12
C LEU A 435 25.21 -12.74 17.26
N LEU A 436 23.93 -13.01 17.52
CA LEU A 436 23.41 -14.35 17.81
C LEU A 436 22.30 -14.74 16.82
N PRO A 437 22.61 -14.89 15.52
CA PRO A 437 21.59 -15.20 14.49
C PRO A 437 20.81 -16.49 14.78
N GLU A 438 21.45 -17.49 15.42
CA GLU A 438 20.80 -18.75 15.81
C GLU A 438 19.77 -18.62 16.95
N ARG A 439 19.80 -17.49 17.67
CA ARG A 439 18.86 -17.20 18.76
C ARG A 439 17.77 -16.22 18.40
N ARG A 440 17.73 -15.72 17.16
CA ARG A 440 16.73 -14.71 16.71
C ARG A 440 15.30 -15.18 16.92
N THR A 441 15.03 -16.46 16.74
CA THR A 441 13.70 -17.05 16.99
C THR A 441 13.24 -16.93 18.45
N LEU A 442 14.18 -16.86 19.39
CA LEU A 442 13.91 -16.68 20.84
C LEU A 442 13.88 -15.20 21.24
N MET A 443 14.30 -14.30 20.35
CA MET A 443 14.41 -12.86 20.59
C MET A 443 13.34 -12.07 19.88
N GLN A 444 12.25 -12.73 19.47
CA GLN A 444 11.14 -12.08 18.80
C GLN A 444 10.44 -11.07 19.72
N SER A 445 10.26 -9.87 19.22
CA SER A 445 9.61 -8.75 19.91
C SER A 445 8.97 -7.81 18.88
N PRO A 446 8.09 -6.87 19.26
CA PRO A 446 7.61 -5.87 18.33
C PRO A 446 8.72 -5.08 17.61
N ARG A 447 9.91 -4.95 18.26
CA ARG A 447 11.08 -4.26 17.68
C ARG A 447 11.86 -5.09 16.66
N THR A 448 11.67 -6.40 16.61
CA THR A 448 12.31 -7.25 15.60
C THR A 448 11.47 -7.46 14.35
N LYS A 449 10.21 -7.00 14.35
CA LYS A 449 9.32 -7.03 13.18
C LYS A 449 9.56 -5.82 12.29
N PRO A 450 9.79 -5.98 10.98
CA PRO A 450 9.93 -4.84 10.07
C PRO A 450 8.58 -4.12 9.86
N ARG A 451 8.62 -2.81 9.59
CA ARG A 451 7.42 -2.04 9.23
C ARG A 451 6.90 -2.49 7.87
N LYS A 452 5.59 -2.32 7.63
CA LYS A 452 4.95 -2.78 6.39
C LYS A 452 5.60 -2.21 5.12
N SER A 453 6.09 -0.97 5.15
CA SER A 453 6.78 -0.33 4.03
C SER A 453 8.19 -0.84 3.78
N THR A 454 8.87 -1.32 4.84
CA THR A 454 10.29 -1.72 4.77
C THR A 454 10.48 -3.18 4.34
N VAL A 455 9.42 -3.97 4.29
CA VAL A 455 9.49 -5.40 3.90
C VAL A 455 9.65 -5.59 2.39
N GLY A 456 9.38 -4.56 1.61
CA GLY A 456 9.35 -4.61 0.15
C GLY A 456 7.95 -4.82 -0.41
N THR A 457 7.91 -5.04 -1.71
CA THR A 457 6.69 -5.21 -2.50
C THR A 457 6.65 -6.59 -3.11
N LEU A 458 5.54 -7.29 -3.00
CA LEU A 458 5.33 -8.61 -3.59
C LEU A 458 4.88 -8.45 -5.04
N TYR A 459 5.52 -9.18 -5.95
CA TYR A 459 5.19 -9.21 -7.37
C TYR A 459 4.68 -10.58 -7.78
N ALA A 460 3.51 -10.62 -8.46
CA ALA A 460 2.98 -11.80 -9.12
C ALA A 460 3.13 -11.62 -10.64
N VAL A 461 3.94 -12.49 -11.24
CA VAL A 461 4.35 -12.41 -12.65
C VAL A 461 3.69 -13.51 -13.45
N GLY A 462 2.90 -13.16 -14.46
CA GLY A 462 2.31 -14.08 -15.43
C GLY A 462 1.44 -15.18 -14.82
N GLY A 463 1.59 -16.38 -15.30
CA GLY A 463 0.82 -17.57 -14.91
C GLY A 463 -0.29 -17.93 -15.89
N MET A 464 -0.99 -19.03 -15.64
CA MET A 464 -2.15 -19.48 -16.41
C MET A 464 -3.41 -18.81 -15.87
N ASP A 465 -4.19 -18.21 -16.75
CA ASP A 465 -5.49 -17.61 -16.49
C ASP A 465 -6.58 -18.20 -17.40
N ASN A 466 -7.80 -17.70 -17.31
CA ASN A 466 -8.91 -18.13 -18.16
C ASN A 466 -8.66 -17.86 -19.67
N ASN A 467 -7.76 -16.92 -20.00
CA ASN A 467 -7.38 -16.57 -21.37
C ASN A 467 -6.15 -17.34 -21.88
N LYS A 468 -5.78 -18.44 -21.20
CA LYS A 468 -4.66 -19.33 -21.55
C LYS A 468 -3.26 -18.73 -21.37
N GLY A 469 -3.11 -17.77 -20.47
CA GLY A 469 -1.83 -17.24 -20.04
C GLY A 469 -1.81 -15.73 -19.85
N ALA A 470 -1.72 -15.30 -18.59
CA ALA A 470 -1.59 -13.92 -18.22
C ALA A 470 -0.22 -13.37 -18.62
N THR A 471 -0.18 -12.20 -19.22
CA THR A 471 1.05 -11.45 -19.49
C THR A 471 1.28 -10.34 -18.47
N THR A 472 0.32 -10.08 -17.61
CA THR A 472 0.38 -8.98 -16.62
C THR A 472 1.32 -9.29 -15.47
N ILE A 473 1.93 -8.23 -14.95
CA ILE A 473 2.68 -8.22 -13.69
C ILE A 473 1.87 -7.39 -12.73
N GLU A 474 1.45 -7.98 -11.61
CA GLU A 474 0.78 -7.28 -10.53
C GLU A 474 1.70 -7.15 -9.33
N LYS A 475 1.61 -6.04 -8.61
CA LYS A 475 2.33 -5.82 -7.36
C LYS A 475 1.37 -5.58 -6.21
N TYR A 476 1.70 -6.13 -5.05
CA TYR A 476 0.97 -6.00 -3.80
C TYR A 476 1.73 -5.17 -2.80
N ASP A 477 1.07 -4.15 -2.26
CA ASP A 477 1.58 -3.35 -1.16
C ASP A 477 0.95 -3.80 0.15
N LEU A 478 1.78 -4.28 1.07
CA LEU A 478 1.33 -4.76 2.40
C LEU A 478 0.69 -3.65 3.24
N ARG A 479 1.14 -2.41 3.07
CA ARG A 479 0.65 -1.28 3.86
C ARG A 479 -0.78 -0.90 3.49
N THR A 480 -1.08 -0.86 2.21
CA THR A 480 -2.42 -0.51 1.69
C THR A 480 -3.32 -1.72 1.52
N ASN A 481 -2.76 -2.94 1.54
CA ASN A 481 -3.46 -4.20 1.24
C ASN A 481 -4.15 -4.16 -0.13
N ILE A 482 -3.45 -3.66 -1.15
CA ILE A 482 -3.99 -3.48 -2.52
C ILE A 482 -3.05 -4.10 -3.54
N TRP A 483 -3.64 -4.77 -4.56
CA TRP A 483 -2.95 -5.19 -5.77
C TRP A 483 -3.13 -4.15 -6.88
N ILE A 484 -2.04 -3.78 -7.54
CA ILE A 484 -2.06 -2.90 -8.72
C ILE A 484 -1.24 -3.50 -9.84
N GLN A 485 -1.64 -3.22 -11.09
CA GLN A 485 -0.86 -3.65 -12.25
C GLN A 485 0.44 -2.83 -12.34
N ALA A 486 1.57 -3.53 -12.32
CA ALA A 486 2.90 -2.93 -12.37
C ALA A 486 3.52 -2.92 -13.77
N GLY A 487 3.14 -3.87 -14.62
CA GLY A 487 3.70 -3.98 -15.96
C GLY A 487 3.08 -5.12 -16.76
N VAL A 488 3.66 -5.37 -17.95
CA VAL A 488 3.25 -6.44 -18.85
C VAL A 488 4.52 -7.11 -19.40
N MET A 489 4.51 -8.44 -19.51
CA MET A 489 5.59 -9.21 -20.17
C MET A 489 5.54 -9.02 -21.69
N ASN A 490 6.70 -9.10 -22.36
CA ASN A 490 6.80 -8.98 -23.81
C ASN A 490 6.07 -10.08 -24.60
N GLY A 491 5.74 -11.20 -23.95
CA GLY A 491 5.02 -12.30 -24.54
C GLY A 491 4.49 -13.25 -23.47
N ARG A 492 3.60 -14.14 -23.89
CA ARG A 492 3.08 -15.18 -23.01
C ARG A 492 4.16 -16.17 -22.62
N ARG A 493 4.30 -16.41 -21.32
CA ARG A 493 5.14 -17.46 -20.76
C ARG A 493 4.39 -18.23 -19.70
N LEU A 494 4.52 -19.55 -19.74
CA LEU A 494 3.93 -20.49 -18.80
C LEU A 494 5.02 -21.37 -18.20
N GLN A 495 4.87 -21.76 -16.94
CA GLN A 495 5.81 -22.68 -16.26
C GLN A 495 7.27 -22.19 -16.33
N PHE A 496 7.47 -20.92 -16.19
CA PHE A 496 8.79 -20.24 -16.15
C PHE A 496 9.21 -20.02 -14.68
N GLY A 497 10.45 -19.56 -14.49
CA GLY A 497 10.94 -19.14 -13.19
C GLY A 497 11.25 -17.65 -13.14
N VAL A 498 11.20 -17.06 -11.95
CA VAL A 498 11.59 -15.67 -11.70
C VAL A 498 12.58 -15.59 -10.55
N ALA A 499 13.60 -14.76 -10.74
CA ALA A 499 14.56 -14.37 -9.70
C ALA A 499 14.61 -12.86 -9.57
N VAL A 500 15.08 -12.38 -8.41
CA VAL A 500 15.31 -10.94 -8.15
C VAL A 500 16.79 -10.72 -7.86
N ILE A 501 17.42 -9.85 -8.63
CA ILE A 501 18.77 -9.31 -8.37
C ILE A 501 18.72 -7.80 -8.64
N ASP A 502 19.30 -7.00 -7.74
CA ASP A 502 19.38 -5.54 -7.84
C ASP A 502 18.03 -4.88 -8.17
N ASP A 503 16.97 -5.29 -7.47
CA ASP A 503 15.59 -4.81 -7.63
C ASP A 503 15.00 -5.01 -9.04
N LYS A 504 15.53 -5.93 -9.83
CA LYS A 504 15.04 -6.31 -11.16
C LYS A 504 14.51 -7.72 -11.17
N LEU A 505 13.50 -7.97 -12.00
CA LEU A 505 12.91 -9.28 -12.23
C LEU A 505 13.60 -9.98 -13.39
N PHE A 506 14.16 -11.16 -13.15
CA PHE A 506 14.74 -12.03 -14.17
C PHE A 506 13.73 -13.14 -14.47
N VAL A 507 13.19 -13.14 -15.68
CA VAL A 507 12.21 -14.13 -16.18
C VAL A 507 12.95 -15.17 -17.02
N ILE A 508 12.87 -16.44 -16.61
CA ILE A 508 13.79 -17.49 -17.06
C ILE A 508 13.00 -18.68 -17.58
N GLY A 509 13.25 -19.08 -18.83
CA GLY A 509 12.70 -20.27 -19.45
C GLY A 509 11.18 -20.27 -19.58
N GLY A 510 10.57 -21.43 -19.38
CA GLY A 510 9.12 -21.64 -19.54
C GLY A 510 8.75 -22.10 -20.94
N ARG A 511 7.48 -21.91 -21.31
CA ARG A 511 6.97 -22.19 -22.66
C ARG A 511 6.01 -21.09 -23.13
N ASP A 512 5.97 -20.82 -24.42
CA ASP A 512 5.09 -19.84 -25.04
C ASP A 512 3.71 -20.41 -25.45
N GLY A 513 3.48 -21.68 -25.17
CA GLY A 513 2.32 -22.48 -25.56
C GLY A 513 2.62 -23.45 -26.72
N LEU A 514 3.64 -23.16 -27.53
CA LEU A 514 4.05 -24.01 -28.66
C LEU A 514 5.35 -24.75 -28.38
N LYS A 515 6.36 -24.05 -27.87
CA LYS A 515 7.70 -24.57 -27.63
C LYS A 515 8.20 -24.24 -26.22
N THR A 516 9.14 -25.05 -25.76
CA THR A 516 9.92 -24.78 -24.54
C THR A 516 10.99 -23.75 -24.83
N LEU A 517 11.22 -22.83 -23.90
CA LEU A 517 12.11 -21.68 -24.03
C LEU A 517 13.38 -21.88 -23.20
N ASN A 518 14.50 -21.37 -23.72
CA ASN A 518 15.74 -21.17 -22.97
C ASN A 518 16.05 -19.69 -22.73
N THR A 519 15.18 -18.79 -23.19
CA THR A 519 15.38 -17.34 -23.16
C THR A 519 15.25 -16.78 -21.75
N VAL A 520 16.02 -15.72 -21.50
CA VAL A 520 16.04 -14.97 -20.24
C VAL A 520 15.84 -13.51 -20.54
N GLU A 521 14.91 -12.89 -19.81
CA GLU A 521 14.60 -11.47 -19.92
C GLU A 521 14.64 -10.81 -18.54
N CYS A 522 15.11 -9.60 -18.48
CA CYS A 522 15.19 -8.79 -17.26
C CYS A 522 14.23 -7.61 -17.36
N TYR A 523 13.36 -7.47 -16.38
CA TYR A 523 12.43 -6.35 -16.23
C TYR A 523 12.89 -5.42 -15.11
N ASN A 524 12.97 -4.13 -15.40
CA ASN A 524 13.24 -3.10 -14.41
C ASN A 524 11.93 -2.41 -14.01
N PRO A 525 11.43 -2.60 -12.79
CA PRO A 525 10.16 -2.02 -12.35
C PRO A 525 10.14 -0.48 -12.31
N LYS A 526 11.29 0.16 -12.10
CA LYS A 526 11.41 1.63 -12.05
C LYS A 526 11.25 2.27 -13.42
N THR A 527 11.93 1.69 -14.44
CA THR A 527 11.88 2.22 -15.82
C THR A 527 10.82 1.56 -16.69
N LYS A 528 10.19 0.46 -16.19
CA LYS A 528 9.27 -0.41 -16.91
C LYS A 528 9.85 -1.00 -18.21
N ALA A 529 11.17 -1.07 -18.29
CA ALA A 529 11.91 -1.54 -19.47
C ALA A 529 12.28 -3.02 -19.37
N TRP A 530 12.23 -3.72 -20.49
CA TRP A 530 12.70 -5.08 -20.67
C TRP A 530 14.05 -5.12 -21.37
N THR A 531 14.93 -6.01 -20.92
CA THR A 531 16.24 -6.27 -21.53
C THR A 531 16.39 -7.78 -21.73
N VAL A 532 16.77 -8.19 -22.94
CA VAL A 532 17.08 -9.59 -23.23
C VAL A 532 18.48 -9.91 -22.72
N LEU A 533 18.62 -11.03 -22.04
CA LEU A 533 19.88 -11.52 -21.49
C LEU A 533 20.32 -12.81 -22.18
N PRO A 534 21.60 -13.23 -22.02
CA PRO A 534 22.09 -14.49 -22.56
C PRO A 534 21.21 -15.66 -22.16
N PRO A 535 20.81 -16.54 -23.11
CA PRO A 535 19.89 -17.64 -22.83
C PRO A 535 20.61 -18.78 -22.08
N MET A 536 19.83 -19.63 -21.40
CA MET A 536 20.32 -20.91 -20.88
C MET A 536 20.81 -21.84 -22.00
N SER A 537 21.68 -22.75 -21.67
CA SER A 537 22.13 -23.81 -22.59
C SER A 537 21.01 -24.80 -22.91
N THR A 538 20.07 -25.01 -21.94
CA THR A 538 18.98 -25.98 -22.06
C THR A 538 17.63 -25.27 -22.07
N HIS A 539 16.73 -25.68 -22.95
CA HIS A 539 15.32 -25.30 -22.90
C HIS A 539 14.66 -25.91 -21.65
N ARG A 540 13.93 -25.12 -20.86
CA ARG A 540 13.34 -25.59 -19.59
C ARG A 540 11.99 -24.96 -19.35
N HIS A 541 10.93 -25.76 -19.24
CA HIS A 541 9.67 -25.35 -18.63
C HIS A 541 9.39 -26.19 -17.36
N GLY A 542 8.59 -25.68 -16.44
CA GLY A 542 8.39 -26.33 -15.14
C GLY A 542 9.67 -26.40 -14.30
N LEU A 543 10.63 -25.53 -14.57
CA LEU A 543 11.85 -25.41 -13.78
C LEU A 543 11.58 -24.67 -12.45
N GLY A 544 12.46 -24.92 -11.46
CA GLY A 544 12.56 -24.10 -10.26
C GLY A 544 13.69 -23.10 -10.40
N VAL A 545 13.50 -21.88 -9.92
CA VAL A 545 14.49 -20.81 -9.95
C VAL A 545 14.64 -20.18 -8.57
N THR A 546 15.88 -19.97 -8.15
CA THR A 546 16.19 -19.21 -6.92
C THR A 546 17.56 -18.55 -7.04
N VAL A 547 17.83 -17.59 -6.15
CA VAL A 547 19.14 -16.95 -5.99
C VAL A 547 19.80 -17.54 -4.76
N LEU A 548 21.06 -17.97 -4.91
CA LEU A 548 21.89 -18.40 -3.80
C LEU A 548 23.24 -17.66 -3.84
N GLU A 549 23.49 -16.82 -2.83
CA GLU A 549 24.74 -16.07 -2.65
C GLU A 549 25.15 -15.20 -3.84
N GLY A 550 24.18 -14.69 -4.60
CA GLY A 550 24.37 -13.82 -5.77
C GLY A 550 23.98 -14.47 -7.10
N PRO A 551 24.50 -15.63 -7.50
CA PRO A 551 24.09 -16.36 -8.70
C PRO A 551 22.64 -16.85 -8.69
N ILE A 552 22.06 -16.90 -9.91
CA ILE A 552 20.75 -17.54 -10.16
C ILE A 552 20.98 -19.01 -10.50
N TYR A 553 20.13 -19.89 -9.98
CA TYR A 553 20.11 -21.30 -10.30
C TYR A 553 18.78 -21.68 -10.98
N ALA A 554 18.89 -22.30 -12.17
CA ALA A 554 17.78 -22.90 -12.92
C ALA A 554 17.83 -24.42 -12.72
N VAL A 555 16.86 -24.96 -12.03
CA VAL A 555 16.87 -26.33 -11.51
C VAL A 555 15.83 -27.19 -12.24
N GLY A 556 16.25 -28.28 -12.84
CA GLY A 556 15.37 -29.26 -13.44
C GLY A 556 14.47 -28.73 -14.56
N GLY A 557 13.22 -29.11 -14.53
CA GLY A 557 12.23 -28.79 -15.56
C GLY A 557 12.07 -29.90 -16.59
N HIS A 558 11.55 -29.53 -17.78
CA HIS A 558 11.34 -30.39 -18.93
C HIS A 558 11.77 -29.65 -20.21
N ASP A 559 12.52 -30.28 -21.09
CA ASP A 559 13.06 -29.63 -22.30
C ASP A 559 12.13 -29.69 -23.51
N GLY A 560 10.99 -30.37 -23.37
CA GLY A 560 10.05 -30.70 -24.44
C GLY A 560 10.07 -32.17 -24.78
N TRP A 561 11.13 -32.91 -24.42
CA TRP A 561 11.34 -34.32 -24.69
C TRP A 561 11.48 -35.16 -23.43
N SER A 562 12.23 -34.67 -22.45
CA SER A 562 12.60 -35.41 -21.24
C SER A 562 12.53 -34.54 -19.99
N TYR A 563 12.29 -35.19 -18.85
CA TYR A 563 12.43 -34.61 -17.53
C TYR A 563 13.92 -34.40 -17.22
N LEU A 564 14.26 -33.25 -16.65
CA LEU A 564 15.62 -32.84 -16.43
C LEU A 564 16.03 -32.98 -14.96
N ASN A 565 17.22 -33.56 -14.73
CA ASN A 565 17.92 -33.51 -13.46
C ASN A 565 19.09 -32.50 -13.48
N THR A 566 19.35 -31.89 -14.64
CA THR A 566 20.44 -30.92 -14.82
C THR A 566 20.11 -29.57 -14.18
N VAL A 567 21.16 -28.87 -13.77
CA VAL A 567 21.08 -27.57 -13.11
C VAL A 567 22.07 -26.62 -13.75
N GLU A 568 21.62 -25.41 -14.09
CA GLU A 568 22.45 -24.35 -14.63
C GLU A 568 22.54 -23.17 -13.66
N ARG A 569 23.70 -22.58 -13.52
CA ARG A 569 24.01 -21.44 -12.67
C ARG A 569 24.36 -20.25 -13.53
N TRP A 570 23.70 -19.12 -13.33
CA TRP A 570 24.02 -17.84 -13.96
C TRP A 570 24.80 -16.95 -13.00
N ASP A 571 25.95 -16.48 -13.45
CA ASP A 571 26.79 -15.58 -12.69
C ASP A 571 26.54 -14.12 -13.12
N PRO A 572 26.09 -13.25 -12.17
CA PRO A 572 25.80 -11.85 -12.48
C PRO A 572 26.99 -11.03 -13.01
N GLN A 573 28.22 -11.42 -12.65
CA GLN A 573 29.41 -10.68 -13.04
C GLN A 573 29.82 -11.01 -14.47
N SER A 574 29.91 -12.31 -14.81
CA SER A 574 30.28 -12.77 -16.15
C SER A 574 29.13 -12.80 -17.14
N GLN A 575 27.87 -12.76 -16.62
CA GLN A 575 26.62 -12.90 -17.39
C GLN A 575 26.59 -14.20 -18.23
N GLN A 576 27.10 -15.28 -17.67
CA GLN A 576 27.16 -16.59 -18.35
C GLN A 576 26.46 -17.67 -17.56
N TRP A 577 25.83 -18.62 -18.28
CA TRP A 577 25.27 -19.83 -17.74
C TRP A 577 26.29 -20.94 -17.76
N THR A 578 26.44 -21.68 -16.66
CA THR A 578 27.31 -22.84 -16.52
C THR A 578 26.58 -23.98 -15.85
N PHE A 579 26.84 -25.22 -16.28
CA PHE A 579 26.28 -26.38 -15.57
C PHE A 579 26.99 -26.59 -14.24
N VAL A 580 26.23 -26.98 -13.24
CA VAL A 580 26.72 -27.50 -11.97
C VAL A 580 26.30 -28.95 -11.82
N ALA A 581 26.61 -29.59 -10.69
CA ALA A 581 26.24 -30.98 -10.48
C ALA A 581 24.72 -31.22 -10.67
N SER A 582 24.39 -32.33 -11.32
CA SER A 582 23.00 -32.73 -11.55
C SER A 582 22.36 -33.34 -10.30
N MET A 583 21.05 -33.12 -10.13
CA MET A 583 20.25 -33.82 -9.09
C MET A 583 20.26 -35.33 -9.31
N SER A 584 19.98 -36.07 -8.24
CA SER A 584 19.81 -37.52 -8.29
C SER A 584 18.55 -37.93 -9.07
N ILE A 585 17.48 -37.13 -9.00
CA ILE A 585 16.18 -37.38 -9.61
C ILE A 585 15.83 -36.23 -10.54
N ALA A 586 15.36 -36.58 -11.77
CA ALA A 586 14.79 -35.57 -12.67
C ALA A 586 13.47 -35.03 -12.11
N ARG A 587 13.29 -33.71 -12.15
CA ARG A 587 12.14 -33.03 -11.53
C ARG A 587 11.62 -31.91 -12.42
N SER A 588 10.35 -31.98 -12.81
CA SER A 588 9.62 -30.86 -13.41
C SER A 588 8.53 -30.39 -12.48
N THR A 589 8.06 -29.16 -12.58
CA THR A 589 7.14 -28.49 -11.65
C THR A 589 7.64 -28.57 -10.19
N VAL A 590 8.95 -28.42 -10.04
CA VAL A 590 9.69 -28.53 -8.78
C VAL A 590 9.66 -27.21 -8.02
N GLY A 591 9.49 -27.31 -6.70
CA GLY A 591 9.70 -26.16 -5.80
C GLY A 591 11.17 -26.01 -5.43
N VAL A 592 11.68 -24.78 -5.47
CA VAL A 592 13.10 -24.49 -5.16
C VAL A 592 13.20 -23.30 -4.22
N ALA A 593 14.04 -23.43 -3.18
CA ALA A 593 14.36 -22.34 -2.27
C ALA A 593 15.79 -22.45 -1.74
N ALA A 594 16.35 -21.29 -1.38
CA ALA A 594 17.65 -21.21 -0.72
C ALA A 594 17.47 -21.10 0.81
N LEU A 595 18.19 -21.90 1.55
CA LEU A 595 18.18 -21.90 3.01
C LEU A 595 19.56 -22.24 3.59
N ASN A 596 20.07 -21.41 4.48
CA ASN A 596 21.35 -21.61 5.17
C ASN A 596 22.54 -21.94 4.23
N GLY A 597 22.68 -21.17 3.14
CA GLY A 597 23.75 -21.36 2.15
C GLY A 597 23.59 -22.60 1.27
N LYS A 598 22.44 -23.26 1.27
CA LYS A 598 22.13 -24.45 0.47
C LYS A 598 20.89 -24.20 -0.39
N LEU A 599 20.80 -24.89 -1.52
CA LEU A 599 19.69 -24.84 -2.44
C LEU A 599 18.89 -26.14 -2.33
N TYR A 600 17.61 -26.04 -2.04
CA TYR A 600 16.71 -27.18 -1.86
C TYR A 600 15.79 -27.34 -3.07
N SER A 601 15.72 -28.56 -3.64
CA SER A 601 14.75 -28.94 -4.65
C SER A 601 13.71 -29.89 -4.04
N VAL A 602 12.45 -29.50 -4.09
CA VAL A 602 11.35 -30.11 -3.34
C VAL A 602 10.27 -30.66 -4.28
N GLY A 603 9.98 -31.92 -4.15
CA GLY A 603 8.91 -32.58 -4.92
C GLY A 603 9.08 -32.49 -6.42
N GLY A 604 8.03 -32.11 -7.14
CA GLY A 604 7.97 -32.10 -8.58
C GLY A 604 7.45 -33.42 -9.17
N ARG A 605 7.68 -33.63 -10.47
CA ARG A 605 7.33 -34.86 -11.23
C ARG A 605 8.54 -35.39 -11.97
N ASP A 606 8.67 -36.72 -12.00
CA ASP A 606 9.74 -37.44 -12.71
C ASP A 606 9.33 -38.03 -14.07
N GLY A 607 8.06 -37.81 -14.47
CA GLY A 607 7.44 -38.38 -15.67
C GLY A 607 6.52 -39.53 -15.34
N SER A 608 6.71 -40.25 -14.25
CA SER A 608 5.85 -41.33 -13.81
C SER A 608 4.87 -40.90 -12.72
N SER A 609 5.33 -40.14 -11.73
CA SER A 609 4.54 -39.75 -10.56
C SER A 609 4.96 -38.39 -10.01
N CYS A 610 4.15 -37.83 -9.13
CA CYS A 610 4.59 -36.75 -8.23
C CYS A 610 5.55 -37.30 -7.18
N LEU A 611 6.52 -36.48 -6.78
CA LEU A 611 7.58 -36.85 -5.85
C LEU A 611 7.31 -36.32 -4.45
N SER A 612 7.63 -37.10 -3.44
CA SER A 612 7.76 -36.64 -2.04
C SER A 612 9.21 -36.35 -1.67
N SER A 613 10.16 -36.77 -2.50
CA SER A 613 11.59 -36.62 -2.24
C SER A 613 12.04 -35.17 -2.30
N MET A 614 13.08 -34.85 -1.54
CA MET A 614 13.78 -33.57 -1.52
C MET A 614 15.28 -33.82 -1.53
N GLU A 615 16.02 -32.95 -2.21
CA GLU A 615 17.49 -32.91 -2.24
C GLU A 615 17.98 -31.49 -1.96
N TYR A 616 19.15 -31.37 -1.33
CA TYR A 616 19.83 -30.06 -1.27
C TYR A 616 21.16 -30.07 -2.00
N TYR A 617 21.47 -28.96 -2.62
CA TYR A 617 22.75 -28.68 -3.25
C TYR A 617 23.64 -27.83 -2.33
N ASP A 618 24.88 -28.24 -2.18
CA ASP A 618 25.92 -27.50 -1.48
C ASP A 618 26.88 -26.88 -2.51
N PRO A 619 26.94 -25.55 -2.65
CA PRO A 619 27.77 -24.89 -3.65
C PRO A 619 29.28 -25.05 -3.36
N HIS A 620 29.69 -25.26 -2.12
CA HIS A 620 31.09 -25.43 -1.75
C HIS A 620 31.63 -26.79 -2.19
N THR A 621 30.80 -27.82 -2.12
CA THR A 621 31.18 -29.20 -2.51
C THR A 621 30.73 -29.55 -3.91
N ASN A 622 29.88 -28.75 -4.54
CA ASN A 622 29.21 -29.01 -5.82
C ASN A 622 28.54 -30.39 -5.86
N LYS A 623 27.78 -30.72 -4.80
CA LYS A 623 27.09 -32.02 -4.66
C LYS A 623 25.65 -31.85 -4.23
N TRP A 624 24.80 -32.76 -4.70
CA TRP A 624 23.45 -32.95 -4.23
C TRP A 624 23.39 -34.06 -3.18
N ASN A 625 22.59 -33.86 -2.15
CA ASN A 625 22.38 -34.80 -1.05
C ASN A 625 20.89 -34.96 -0.81
N MET A 626 20.46 -36.22 -0.66
CA MET A 626 19.06 -36.53 -0.31
C MET A 626 18.76 -36.10 1.13
N CYS A 627 17.54 -35.61 1.33
CA CYS A 627 16.94 -35.31 2.64
C CYS A 627 15.76 -36.24 2.93
N ALA A 628 15.25 -36.15 4.15
CA ALA A 628 13.99 -36.79 4.51
C ALA A 628 12.85 -36.39 3.54
N PRO A 629 12.05 -37.35 3.06
CA PRO A 629 10.95 -37.06 2.15
C PRO A 629 9.78 -36.39 2.89
N MET A 630 9.02 -35.57 2.16
CA MET A 630 7.73 -35.04 2.63
C MET A 630 6.72 -36.15 2.93
N CYS A 631 5.75 -35.87 3.78
CA CYS A 631 4.64 -36.78 4.07
C CYS A 631 3.73 -36.97 2.84
N LYS A 632 3.66 -35.99 1.95
CA LYS A 632 2.83 -36.01 0.73
C LYS A 632 3.69 -35.84 -0.52
N ARG A 633 3.31 -36.56 -1.59
CA ARG A 633 3.85 -36.28 -2.95
C ARG A 633 3.25 -35.00 -3.48
N ARG A 634 4.07 -34.14 -4.07
CA ARG A 634 3.64 -32.82 -4.54
C ARG A 634 4.32 -32.45 -5.87
N GLY A 635 3.52 -32.34 -6.92
CA GLY A 635 3.87 -31.59 -8.12
C GLY A 635 3.23 -30.20 -8.06
N GLY A 636 3.79 -29.21 -8.74
CA GLY A 636 3.25 -27.84 -8.71
C GLY A 636 3.25 -27.22 -7.32
N VAL A 637 4.20 -27.61 -6.47
CA VAL A 637 4.32 -27.18 -5.07
C VAL A 637 4.89 -25.77 -4.98
N GLY A 638 4.30 -24.93 -4.12
CA GLY A 638 4.87 -23.65 -3.71
C GLY A 638 5.86 -23.87 -2.56
N VAL A 639 7.05 -23.29 -2.67
CA VAL A 639 8.11 -23.44 -1.66
C VAL A 639 8.65 -22.05 -1.28
N ALA A 640 8.79 -21.83 0.03
CA ALA A 640 9.44 -20.65 0.59
C ALA A 640 10.08 -20.96 1.92
N THR A 641 10.94 -20.05 2.37
CA THR A 641 11.66 -20.18 3.64
C THR A 641 11.25 -19.07 4.60
N CYS A 642 11.09 -19.41 5.87
CA CYS A 642 10.78 -18.49 6.95
C CYS A 642 11.44 -18.99 8.24
N ASP A 643 12.10 -18.09 8.98
CA ASP A 643 12.70 -18.32 10.29
C ASP A 643 13.61 -19.57 10.37
N GLY A 644 14.33 -19.86 9.30
CA GLY A 644 15.24 -21.00 9.22
C GLY A 644 14.57 -22.34 8.91
N PHE A 645 13.27 -22.33 8.59
CA PHE A 645 12.50 -23.47 8.11
C PHE A 645 12.16 -23.34 6.64
N LEU A 646 11.92 -24.48 5.98
CA LEU A 646 11.40 -24.53 4.62
C LEU A 646 9.96 -25.04 4.65
N TYR A 647 9.10 -24.42 3.85
CA TYR A 647 7.68 -24.74 3.77
C TYR A 647 7.31 -25.21 2.38
N ALA A 648 6.58 -26.33 2.30
CA ALA A 648 5.98 -26.87 1.08
C ALA A 648 4.47 -26.67 1.18
N VAL A 649 3.92 -25.90 0.24
CA VAL A 649 2.55 -25.41 0.27
C VAL A 649 1.78 -25.91 -0.95
N GLY A 650 0.64 -26.56 -0.74
CA GLY A 650 -0.28 -26.97 -1.79
C GLY A 650 0.32 -27.95 -2.80
N GLY A 651 0.01 -27.71 -4.08
CA GLY A 651 0.38 -28.60 -5.18
C GLY A 651 -0.67 -29.68 -5.45
N HIS A 652 -0.28 -30.72 -6.20
CA HIS A 652 -1.12 -31.88 -6.49
C HIS A 652 -0.37 -33.21 -6.29
N ASP A 653 -1.09 -34.26 -5.94
CA ASP A 653 -0.60 -35.63 -5.93
C ASP A 653 -1.16 -36.38 -7.16
N ALA A 654 -0.29 -36.93 -7.97
CA ALA A 654 -0.65 -37.80 -9.09
C ALA A 654 0.24 -39.03 -9.03
N PRO A 655 -0.26 -40.15 -8.47
CA PRO A 655 0.46 -41.43 -8.44
C PRO A 655 0.56 -42.05 -9.83
N ALA A 656 1.60 -42.83 -10.08
CA ALA A 656 1.84 -43.50 -11.38
C ALA A 656 0.71 -44.39 -11.86
N SER A 657 -0.05 -44.95 -10.91
CA SER A 657 -1.10 -45.93 -11.16
C SER A 657 -2.52 -45.36 -11.26
N ASN A 658 -2.70 -44.04 -11.07
CA ASN A 658 -4.03 -43.46 -10.99
C ASN A 658 -4.13 -42.21 -11.87
N HIS A 659 -5.13 -42.12 -12.75
CA HIS A 659 -5.36 -41.03 -13.67
C HIS A 659 -6.00 -39.79 -13.00
N CYS A 660 -6.38 -39.89 -11.71
CA CYS A 660 -6.96 -38.78 -10.96
C CYS A 660 -5.90 -38.09 -10.13
N SER A 661 -5.52 -36.85 -10.50
CA SER A 661 -4.74 -35.98 -9.63
C SER A 661 -5.62 -35.48 -8.49
N ARG A 662 -5.06 -35.51 -7.27
CA ARG A 662 -5.67 -34.95 -6.06
C ARG A 662 -4.98 -33.61 -5.75
N LEU A 663 -5.76 -32.54 -5.69
CA LEU A 663 -5.26 -31.24 -5.29
C LEU A 663 -5.07 -31.16 -3.78
N LEU A 664 -4.08 -30.42 -3.34
CA LEU A 664 -3.65 -30.37 -1.94
C LEU A 664 -3.87 -28.99 -1.32
N ASP A 665 -4.46 -29.01 -0.13
CA ASP A 665 -4.53 -27.88 0.81
C ASP A 665 -3.48 -27.99 1.91
N TYR A 666 -2.82 -29.14 2.01
CA TYR A 666 -1.83 -29.42 3.06
C TYR A 666 -0.57 -28.54 2.93
N VAL A 667 -0.04 -28.17 4.10
CA VAL A 667 1.22 -27.45 4.24
C VAL A 667 2.14 -28.22 5.17
N GLU A 668 3.41 -28.38 4.79
CA GLU A 668 4.45 -29.06 5.57
C GLU A 668 5.62 -28.13 5.79
N ARG A 669 6.21 -28.20 6.99
CA ARG A 669 7.39 -27.44 7.39
C ARG A 669 8.56 -28.41 7.61
N TYR A 670 9.70 -28.12 7.02
CA TYR A 670 10.95 -28.86 7.16
C TYR A 670 11.92 -28.12 8.09
N ASP A 671 12.47 -28.87 9.04
CA ASP A 671 13.55 -28.43 9.92
C ASP A 671 14.89 -29.01 9.44
N PRO A 672 15.81 -28.19 8.90
CA PRO A 672 17.11 -28.69 8.41
C PRO A 672 18.05 -29.18 9.53
N LYS A 673 17.79 -28.85 10.80
CA LYS A 673 18.58 -29.29 11.92
C LYS A 673 18.29 -30.74 12.31
N THR A 674 17.02 -31.14 12.22
CA THR A 674 16.52 -32.45 12.57
C THR A 674 16.27 -33.35 11.36
N ASP A 675 16.37 -32.83 10.16
CA ASP A 675 16.00 -33.46 8.88
C ASP A 675 14.59 -34.10 8.95
N THR A 676 13.61 -33.32 9.40
CA THR A 676 12.24 -33.81 9.57
C THR A 676 11.19 -32.86 8.99
N TRP A 677 10.11 -33.43 8.46
CA TRP A 677 8.92 -32.72 8.01
C TRP A 677 7.81 -32.80 9.05
N THR A 678 7.12 -31.70 9.28
CA THR A 678 5.97 -31.60 10.20
C THR A 678 4.80 -30.95 9.47
N MET A 679 3.60 -31.53 9.61
CA MET A 679 2.38 -30.88 9.11
C MET A 679 2.07 -29.63 9.95
N VAL A 680 1.68 -28.55 9.26
CA VAL A 680 1.21 -27.29 9.87
C VAL A 680 -0.21 -27.00 9.38
N ALA A 681 -0.81 -25.87 9.80
CA ALA A 681 -2.16 -25.53 9.41
C ALA A 681 -2.35 -25.54 7.87
N PRO A 682 -3.39 -26.19 7.37
CA PRO A 682 -3.67 -26.26 5.93
C PRO A 682 -4.18 -24.90 5.41
N LEU A 683 -4.09 -24.72 4.10
CA LEU A 683 -4.76 -23.62 3.38
C LEU A 683 -6.28 -23.71 3.53
N SER A 684 -6.99 -22.60 3.30
CA SER A 684 -8.46 -22.56 3.31
C SER A 684 -9.08 -23.37 2.16
N MET A 685 -8.31 -23.59 1.07
CA MET A 685 -8.71 -24.36 -0.10
C MET A 685 -7.49 -25.01 -0.77
N PRO A 686 -7.69 -26.09 -1.54
CA PRO A 686 -6.61 -26.66 -2.34
C PRO A 686 -6.08 -25.65 -3.37
N ARG A 687 -4.74 -25.61 -3.54
CA ARG A 687 -4.07 -24.73 -4.50
C ARG A 687 -2.97 -25.48 -5.22
N ASP A 688 -3.21 -25.84 -6.48
CA ASP A 688 -2.17 -26.37 -7.35
C ASP A 688 -1.44 -25.23 -8.08
N ALA A 689 -0.15 -25.40 -8.33
CA ALA A 689 0.70 -24.37 -8.93
C ALA A 689 0.57 -22.99 -8.23
N VAL A 690 0.56 -23.03 -6.91
CA VAL A 690 0.49 -21.84 -6.06
C VAL A 690 1.84 -21.12 -6.03
N GLY A 691 1.82 -19.79 -6.11
CA GLY A 691 2.98 -18.97 -5.87
C GLY A 691 3.14 -18.71 -4.36
N VAL A 692 4.36 -18.94 -3.82
CA VAL A 692 4.63 -18.72 -2.39
C VAL A 692 5.89 -17.91 -2.19
N CYS A 693 5.83 -16.92 -1.31
CA CYS A 693 7.01 -16.17 -0.89
C CYS A 693 6.88 -15.63 0.53
N LEU A 694 8.00 -15.23 1.11
CA LEU A 694 8.06 -14.53 2.38
C LEU A 694 7.95 -13.02 2.15
N LEU A 695 7.00 -12.37 2.84
CA LEU A 695 6.91 -10.91 2.90
C LEU A 695 6.80 -10.50 4.37
N GLY A 696 7.80 -9.77 4.88
CA GLY A 696 7.90 -9.47 6.30
C GLY A 696 8.18 -10.71 7.13
N ASP A 697 7.29 -11.02 8.05
CA ASP A 697 7.33 -12.18 8.95
C ASP A 697 6.33 -13.29 8.58
N LYS A 698 5.64 -13.17 7.45
CA LYS A 698 4.58 -14.10 7.01
C LYS A 698 4.84 -14.69 5.64
N LEU A 699 4.36 -15.91 5.42
CA LEU A 699 4.34 -16.55 4.10
C LEU A 699 3.05 -16.21 3.38
N TYR A 700 3.14 -15.89 2.10
CA TYR A 700 1.99 -15.56 1.26
C TYR A 700 1.81 -16.62 0.19
N ALA A 701 0.63 -17.24 0.17
CA ALA A 701 0.18 -18.17 -0.86
C ALA A 701 -0.74 -17.43 -1.84
N VAL A 702 -0.31 -17.30 -3.08
CA VAL A 702 -0.92 -16.44 -4.09
C VAL A 702 -1.47 -17.26 -5.24
N GLY A 703 -2.77 -17.11 -5.52
CA GLY A 703 -3.41 -17.75 -6.66
C GLY A 703 -3.42 -19.28 -6.56
N GLY A 704 -3.15 -19.93 -7.68
CA GLY A 704 -3.21 -21.37 -7.86
C GLY A 704 -4.47 -21.81 -8.60
N TYR A 705 -4.71 -23.14 -8.65
CA TYR A 705 -5.86 -23.78 -9.27
C TYR A 705 -6.53 -24.72 -8.26
N ASP A 706 -7.84 -24.58 -8.06
CA ASP A 706 -8.61 -25.35 -7.07
C ASP A 706 -9.31 -26.61 -7.66
N GLY A 707 -9.13 -26.86 -8.95
CA GLY A 707 -9.81 -27.91 -9.70
C GLY A 707 -10.98 -27.42 -10.55
N GLN A 708 -11.43 -26.19 -10.33
CA GLN A 708 -12.54 -25.56 -11.06
C GLN A 708 -12.13 -24.24 -11.70
N SER A 709 -11.38 -23.40 -10.97
CA SER A 709 -11.02 -22.05 -11.39
C SER A 709 -9.56 -21.70 -11.09
N TYR A 710 -9.03 -20.74 -11.84
CA TYR A 710 -7.79 -20.07 -11.51
C TYR A 710 -8.06 -19.04 -10.43
N LEU A 711 -7.42 -19.21 -9.28
CA LEU A 711 -7.69 -18.43 -8.09
C LEU A 711 -7.08 -17.02 -8.19
N ASN A 712 -7.84 -16.01 -7.81
CA ASN A 712 -7.34 -14.67 -7.56
C ASN A 712 -7.13 -14.38 -6.08
N THR A 713 -7.43 -15.33 -5.20
CA THR A 713 -7.31 -15.18 -3.75
C THR A 713 -5.88 -15.35 -3.28
N MET A 714 -5.55 -14.69 -2.20
CA MET A 714 -4.26 -14.76 -1.50
C MET A 714 -4.48 -14.97 0.00
N GLU A 715 -3.67 -15.82 0.61
CA GLU A 715 -3.66 -16.10 2.05
C GLU A 715 -2.27 -15.84 2.64
N ALA A 716 -2.21 -15.31 3.85
CA ALA A 716 -0.98 -15.10 4.61
C ALA A 716 -0.92 -16.06 5.80
N TYR A 717 0.18 -16.78 5.94
CA TYR A 717 0.46 -17.69 7.06
C TYR A 717 1.34 -17.00 8.09
N ASP A 718 0.90 -17.04 9.33
CA ASP A 718 1.67 -16.60 10.49
C ASP A 718 2.29 -17.81 11.18
N PRO A 719 3.64 -17.96 11.16
CA PRO A 719 4.31 -19.08 11.80
C PRO A 719 4.16 -19.12 13.33
N GLN A 720 3.86 -17.99 13.97
CA GLN A 720 3.72 -17.88 15.43
C GLN A 720 2.37 -18.40 15.92
N THR A 721 1.29 -18.04 15.22
CA THR A 721 -0.07 -18.49 15.55
C THR A 721 -0.44 -19.80 14.86
N ASN A 722 0.32 -20.22 13.84
CA ASN A 722 0.00 -21.35 12.96
C ASN A 722 -1.38 -21.21 12.29
N GLU A 723 -1.68 -20.02 11.78
CA GLU A 723 -2.96 -19.70 11.15
C GLU A 723 -2.78 -19.04 9.79
N TRP A 724 -3.74 -19.29 8.88
CA TRP A 724 -3.85 -18.63 7.59
C TRP A 724 -4.92 -17.54 7.66
N THR A 725 -4.62 -16.36 7.13
CA THR A 725 -5.53 -15.21 7.06
C THR A 725 -5.74 -14.80 5.61
N GLN A 726 -6.99 -14.59 5.20
CA GLN A 726 -7.31 -14.09 3.86
C GLN A 726 -6.84 -12.65 3.70
N MET A 727 -6.16 -12.38 2.57
CA MET A 727 -5.68 -11.06 2.19
C MET A 727 -6.40 -10.57 0.94
N ALA A 728 -6.06 -9.34 0.46
CA ALA A 728 -6.66 -8.80 -0.76
C ALA A 728 -6.43 -9.70 -1.97
N SER A 729 -7.44 -9.80 -2.83
CA SER A 729 -7.39 -10.61 -4.05
C SER A 729 -6.69 -9.88 -5.18
N LEU A 730 -5.98 -10.65 -6.05
CA LEU A 730 -5.44 -10.16 -7.32
C LEU A 730 -6.56 -9.70 -8.26
N ASN A 731 -6.21 -8.85 -9.21
CA ASN A 731 -7.15 -8.43 -10.25
C ASN A 731 -7.48 -9.57 -11.23
N ILE A 732 -6.53 -10.48 -11.46
CA ILE A 732 -6.69 -11.61 -12.39
C ILE A 732 -6.32 -12.92 -11.68
N GLY A 733 -7.24 -13.89 -11.68
CA GLY A 733 -6.98 -15.25 -11.19
C GLY A 733 -5.91 -15.94 -12.03
N ARG A 734 -4.92 -16.56 -11.37
CA ARG A 734 -3.77 -17.17 -12.04
C ARG A 734 -3.17 -18.35 -11.29
N ALA A 735 -2.79 -19.39 -12.02
CA ALA A 735 -2.03 -20.54 -11.51
C ALA A 735 -0.63 -20.57 -12.13
N GLY A 736 0.36 -21.00 -11.38
CA GLY A 736 1.76 -21.02 -11.85
C GLY A 736 2.32 -19.62 -12.11
N ALA A 737 1.78 -18.60 -11.47
CA ALA A 737 2.43 -17.30 -11.37
C ALA A 737 3.70 -17.41 -10.53
N CYS A 738 4.77 -16.79 -10.98
CA CYS A 738 5.95 -16.64 -10.15
C CYS A 738 5.76 -15.47 -9.19
N VAL A 739 5.96 -15.73 -7.90
CA VAL A 739 5.78 -14.75 -6.84
C VAL A 739 7.11 -14.46 -6.17
N VAL A 740 7.50 -13.20 -6.16
CA VAL A 740 8.77 -12.73 -5.62
C VAL A 740 8.61 -11.39 -4.91
N VAL A 741 9.57 -11.04 -4.07
CA VAL A 741 9.61 -9.76 -3.34
C VAL A 741 10.77 -8.91 -3.81
N ILE A 742 10.47 -7.65 -4.12
CA ILE A 742 11.48 -6.60 -4.37
C ILE A 742 11.51 -5.69 -3.14
N LYS A 743 12.68 -5.52 -2.53
CA LYS A 743 12.82 -4.76 -1.27
C LYS A 743 12.79 -3.25 -1.48
N GLN A 744 13.21 -2.75 -2.64
CA GLN A 744 13.18 -1.32 -2.99
C GLN A 744 12.68 -1.19 -4.42
N PRO A 745 11.37 -0.96 -4.65
CA PRO A 745 10.83 -0.80 -6.00
C PRO A 745 11.29 0.51 -6.67
#